data_ee3494e718d912586c19e6ef0333808a
#
_entry.id   ee3494e718d912586c19e6ef0333808a
#
_cell.length_a   1.000
_cell.length_b   1.000
_cell.length_c   1.000
_cell.angle_alpha   90.00
_cell.angle_beta   90.00
_cell.angle_gamma   90.00
#
_symmetry.space_group_name_H-M   'P 1'
#
loop_
_entity.id
_entity.type
_entity.pdbx_description
1 polymer ?
#
loop_
_entity_poly.entity_id
_entity_poly.type
_entity_poly.pdbx_seq_one_letter_code
_entity_poly.pdbx_strand_id
1 'polypeptide(L)'
;MSNILLGIIACGALSLVYAFITSNAVMGSDAGNARMQEIAGAIREGAQAYLNRQYRTIAIVGAVIFILAWVLLGPLQAIGFAIGAVLSALAGYIGMNVSVRANVRTAQAATQSLGRGLDIAFKAGAITGMLVAGLALLGVSVYYYVLTHILGREPGSREVIDALVSLGFGASLISIFARLGGGIFTKGADVGGDLVGKVEAGIPEDDPRNPATIADNVGDNVGDCAGMAADLFETYAVTVVATMVLAAILFAGQPNLEALILYPLAICAACIVTSIIGTYFVKLGANGSIMGALYKGVIASGALSIVGLWAATQYVLGGYGVVGTANGVEITGMNLMWCGLVGLALTGLIVWITEYYTGIGYRPVRSISQASVTGHGTNVIQGLAVSLEACALPTIAIVAGIILTYNLGGLFGTAIATTTMLGLAGMIVALDAFGPVTDNAGGIAEMSGLPKEVRRSTDALDAVGNTTKAVTKGYAIGSAGLGALVLFAAYNYDLNHFIAEANKEGATGYQFFKGVQVDFGLDNPYVVVGLLLGGLIPFLFGGMAMTAVGRAGGAIVEEVRRQFKAKPGIMKGTEKPDYAAAVDLLTKAAIKEMVIPSLLPVLSPIVLFVVINAIAGKGEAFSAVGAMLLGVIVTGIFVAISMTSGGGAWDNAKKSFEDGFVDKDGVKHVKGSEAHKASVTGDTVGDPYKDTAGPAVNPAIKITNIVALLLLAVLAHG
;
A
#
# COMPACT_ATOMS: atom_id res chain seq x y z
N MET A 1 29.12 15.51 2.80
CA MET A 1 27.91 14.73 2.48
C MET A 1 28.14 13.22 2.46
N SER A 2 29.31 12.69 2.04
CA SER A 2 29.58 11.24 2.01
C SER A 2 29.35 10.52 3.36
N ASN A 3 29.79 11.09 4.48
CA ASN A 3 29.57 10.50 5.82
C ASN A 3 28.10 10.47 6.23
N ILE A 4 27.29 11.45 5.79
CA ILE A 4 25.86 11.49 6.04
C ILE A 4 25.18 10.37 5.26
N LEU A 5 25.51 10.22 3.97
CA LEU A 5 24.96 9.17 3.13
C LEU A 5 25.32 7.76 3.65
N LEU A 6 26.55 7.56 4.13
CA LEU A 6 26.94 6.29 4.78
C LEU A 6 26.15 6.05 6.09
N GLY A 7 25.88 7.11 6.85
CA GLY A 7 25.01 7.03 8.03
C GLY A 7 23.58 6.63 7.68
N ILE A 8 23.02 7.17 6.60
CA ILE A 8 21.69 6.79 6.06
C ILE A 8 21.68 5.31 5.67
N ILE A 9 22.69 4.85 4.93
CA ILE A 9 22.82 3.43 4.53
C ILE A 9 22.91 2.54 5.78
N ALA A 10 23.69 2.96 6.80
CA ALA A 10 23.79 2.22 8.05
C ALA A 10 22.45 2.08 8.78
N CYS A 11 21.62 3.13 8.79
CA CYS A 11 20.26 3.05 9.35
C CYS A 11 19.36 2.08 8.58
N GLY A 12 19.45 2.08 7.24
CA GLY A 12 18.75 1.09 6.42
C GLY A 12 19.21 -0.35 6.72
N ALA A 13 20.52 -0.57 6.87
CA ALA A 13 21.07 -1.86 7.24
C ALA A 13 20.64 -2.27 8.66
N LEU A 14 20.54 -1.34 9.60
CA LEU A 14 20.05 -1.60 10.96
C LEU A 14 18.65 -2.18 10.97
N SER A 15 17.75 -1.72 10.08
CA SER A 15 16.40 -2.28 9.98
C SER A 15 16.40 -3.74 9.52
N LEU A 16 17.31 -4.12 8.62
CA LEU A 16 17.46 -5.51 8.18
C LEU A 16 18.03 -6.39 9.30
N VAL A 17 18.97 -5.87 10.08
CA VAL A 17 19.50 -6.56 11.27
C VAL A 17 18.39 -6.78 12.30
N TYR A 18 17.58 -5.76 12.57
CA TYR A 18 16.40 -5.90 13.44
C TYR A 18 15.44 -6.97 12.92
N ALA A 19 15.10 -6.92 11.63
CA ALA A 19 14.20 -7.90 11.00
C ALA A 19 14.76 -9.33 11.13
N PHE A 20 16.06 -9.51 10.91
CA PHE A 20 16.72 -10.81 11.05
C PHE A 20 16.70 -11.34 12.49
N ILE A 21 17.07 -10.52 13.47
CA ILE A 21 17.07 -10.91 14.89
C ILE A 21 15.64 -11.25 15.35
N THR A 22 14.68 -10.40 15.00
CA THR A 22 13.27 -10.61 15.38
C THR A 22 12.68 -11.83 14.69
N SER A 23 13.04 -12.09 13.42
CA SER A 23 12.64 -13.30 12.71
C SER A 23 13.12 -14.56 13.41
N ASN A 24 14.40 -14.60 13.84
CA ASN A 24 14.92 -15.72 14.58
C ASN A 24 14.18 -15.94 15.91
N ALA A 25 13.81 -14.87 16.60
CA ALA A 25 13.02 -14.94 17.84
C ALA A 25 11.61 -15.51 17.60
N VAL A 26 10.92 -15.06 16.53
CA VAL A 26 9.60 -15.57 16.14
C VAL A 26 9.70 -17.04 15.71
N MET A 27 10.67 -17.37 14.85
CA MET A 27 10.84 -18.75 14.36
C MET A 27 11.25 -19.74 15.46
N GLY A 28 11.92 -19.29 16.52
CA GLY A 28 12.26 -20.07 17.69
C GLY A 28 11.09 -20.32 18.65
N SER A 29 9.94 -19.67 18.44
CA SER A 29 8.73 -19.87 19.25
C SER A 29 8.06 -21.20 18.91
N ASP A 30 7.31 -21.75 19.90
CA ASP A 30 6.59 -23.02 19.75
C ASP A 30 5.55 -22.94 18.61
N ALA A 31 5.57 -23.95 17.74
CA ALA A 31 4.67 -24.06 16.59
C ALA A 31 3.39 -24.89 16.88
N GLY A 32 3.17 -25.28 18.14
CA GLY A 32 1.98 -25.99 18.56
C GLY A 32 1.98 -27.48 18.21
N ASN A 33 0.80 -28.09 18.30
CA ASN A 33 0.63 -29.53 18.12
C ASN A 33 0.70 -29.96 16.64
N ALA A 34 0.71 -31.27 16.40
CA ALA A 34 0.84 -31.86 15.07
C ALA A 34 -0.28 -31.42 14.10
N ARG A 35 -1.53 -31.25 14.59
CA ARG A 35 -2.66 -30.81 13.76
C ARG A 35 -2.53 -29.36 13.33
N MET A 36 -2.10 -28.48 14.23
CA MET A 36 -1.81 -27.07 13.90
C MET A 36 -0.71 -26.97 12.84
N GLN A 37 0.35 -27.78 12.98
CA GLN A 37 1.47 -27.80 12.03
C GLN A 37 1.08 -28.38 10.67
N GLU A 38 0.17 -29.37 10.61
CA GLU A 38 -0.40 -29.91 9.36
C GLU A 38 -1.13 -28.81 8.59
N ILE A 39 -2.03 -28.06 9.26
CA ILE A 39 -2.80 -26.97 8.66
C ILE A 39 -1.86 -25.84 8.20
N ALA A 40 -0.97 -25.40 9.06
CA ALA A 40 0.03 -24.38 8.72
C ALA A 40 0.93 -24.81 7.55
N GLY A 41 1.22 -26.11 7.45
CA GLY A 41 1.93 -26.71 6.32
C GLY A 41 1.17 -26.55 5.00
N ALA A 42 -0.13 -26.83 5.01
CA ALA A 42 -0.99 -26.68 3.84
C ALA A 42 -1.10 -25.21 3.39
N ILE A 43 -1.30 -24.28 4.35
CA ILE A 43 -1.32 -22.83 4.05
C ILE A 43 0.02 -22.39 3.44
N ARG A 44 1.14 -22.82 4.01
CA ARG A 44 2.49 -22.48 3.52
C ARG A 44 2.72 -23.01 2.11
N GLU A 45 2.34 -24.24 1.82
CA GLU A 45 2.50 -24.87 0.51
C GLU A 45 1.67 -24.10 -0.55
N GLY A 46 0.43 -23.78 -0.23
CA GLY A 46 -0.46 -22.99 -1.11
C GLY A 46 0.09 -21.59 -1.39
N ALA A 47 0.53 -20.88 -0.34
CA ALA A 47 1.12 -19.55 -0.46
C ALA A 47 2.39 -19.57 -1.32
N GLN A 48 3.25 -20.57 -1.14
CA GLN A 48 4.48 -20.71 -1.91
C GLN A 48 4.21 -21.05 -3.38
N ALA A 49 3.22 -21.90 -3.66
CA ALA A 49 2.78 -22.24 -5.02
C ALA A 49 2.25 -20.99 -5.76
N TYR A 50 1.42 -20.19 -5.09
CA TYR A 50 0.92 -18.92 -5.65
C TYR A 50 2.06 -17.96 -5.97
N LEU A 51 2.93 -17.65 -5.00
CA LEU A 51 4.02 -16.70 -5.19
C LEU A 51 4.98 -17.11 -6.30
N ASN A 52 5.36 -18.38 -6.33
CA ASN A 52 6.25 -18.88 -7.37
C ASN A 52 5.67 -18.65 -8.77
N ARG A 53 4.36 -18.84 -8.93
CA ARG A 53 3.68 -18.64 -10.20
C ARG A 53 3.51 -17.16 -10.53
N GLN A 54 3.10 -16.34 -9.56
CA GLN A 54 2.94 -14.90 -9.73
C GLN A 54 4.29 -14.24 -10.08
N TYR A 55 5.33 -14.50 -9.30
CA TYR A 55 6.64 -13.88 -9.52
C TYR A 55 7.31 -14.35 -10.81
N ARG A 56 7.05 -15.60 -11.25
CA ARG A 56 7.48 -16.03 -12.58
C ARG A 56 6.81 -15.21 -13.67
N THR A 57 5.53 -14.96 -13.57
CA THR A 57 4.79 -14.13 -14.54
C THR A 57 5.30 -12.69 -14.55
N ILE A 58 5.47 -12.10 -13.37
CA ILE A 58 6.00 -10.74 -13.19
C ILE A 58 7.43 -10.64 -13.73
N ALA A 59 8.28 -11.64 -13.48
CA ALA A 59 9.66 -11.67 -13.97
C ALA A 59 9.75 -11.67 -15.50
N ILE A 60 8.83 -12.35 -16.19
CA ILE A 60 8.76 -12.32 -17.67
C ILE A 60 8.42 -10.91 -18.15
N VAL A 61 7.39 -10.28 -17.58
CA VAL A 61 7.01 -8.90 -17.92
C VAL A 61 8.15 -7.93 -17.58
N GLY A 62 8.74 -8.07 -16.39
CA GLY A 62 9.87 -7.27 -15.94
C GLY A 62 11.10 -7.39 -16.84
N ALA A 63 11.42 -8.58 -17.34
CA ALA A 63 12.53 -8.78 -18.27
C ALA A 63 12.30 -8.06 -19.61
N VAL A 64 11.07 -8.08 -20.12
CA VAL A 64 10.73 -7.32 -21.35
C VAL A 64 10.89 -5.82 -21.11
N ILE A 65 10.37 -5.31 -20.00
CA ILE A 65 10.48 -3.88 -19.67
C ILE A 65 11.94 -3.49 -19.39
N PHE A 66 12.74 -4.36 -18.75
CA PHE A 66 14.17 -4.13 -18.55
C PHE A 66 14.91 -3.95 -19.88
N ILE A 67 14.64 -4.80 -20.87
CA ILE A 67 15.26 -4.68 -22.21
C ILE A 67 14.80 -3.38 -22.88
N LEU A 68 13.50 -3.04 -22.79
CA LEU A 68 13.00 -1.77 -23.33
C LEU A 68 13.66 -0.57 -22.65
N ALA A 69 13.79 -0.56 -21.33
CA ALA A 69 14.47 0.49 -20.58
C ALA A 69 15.95 0.60 -20.98
N TRP A 70 16.62 -0.55 -21.19
CA TRP A 70 18.01 -0.56 -21.64
C TRP A 70 18.19 0.09 -23.01
N VAL A 71 17.30 -0.21 -23.93
CA VAL A 71 17.38 0.30 -25.33
C VAL A 71 16.95 1.77 -25.41
N LEU A 72 15.89 2.16 -24.69
CA LEU A 72 15.28 3.48 -24.82
C LEU A 72 15.88 4.54 -23.88
N LEU A 73 16.31 4.14 -22.68
CA LEU A 73 16.78 5.05 -21.64
C LEU A 73 18.27 4.85 -21.29
N GLY A 74 18.79 3.65 -21.49
CA GLY A 74 20.19 3.32 -21.22
C GLY A 74 20.39 2.36 -20.04
N PRO A 75 21.67 1.94 -19.83
CA PRO A 75 21.99 0.88 -18.86
C PRO A 75 21.75 1.28 -17.40
N LEU A 76 22.01 2.51 -17.00
CA LEU A 76 21.81 2.95 -15.61
C LEU A 76 20.32 2.95 -15.26
N GLN A 77 19.45 3.42 -16.13
CA GLN A 77 18.02 3.41 -15.94
C GLN A 77 17.48 1.97 -15.86
N ALA A 78 17.93 1.07 -16.75
CA ALA A 78 17.55 -0.33 -16.70
C ALA A 78 17.99 -1.01 -15.39
N ILE A 79 19.20 -0.74 -14.91
CA ILE A 79 19.68 -1.25 -13.62
C ILE A 79 18.85 -0.69 -12.48
N GLY A 80 18.52 0.62 -12.49
CA GLY A 80 17.62 1.23 -11.53
C GLY A 80 16.26 0.50 -11.46
N PHE A 81 15.63 0.30 -12.62
CA PHE A 81 14.41 -0.47 -12.74
C PHE A 81 14.53 -1.87 -12.10
N ALA A 82 15.61 -2.61 -12.41
CA ALA A 82 15.83 -3.94 -11.86
C ALA A 82 15.99 -3.90 -10.33
N ILE A 83 16.72 -2.93 -9.77
CA ILE A 83 16.88 -2.76 -8.33
C ILE A 83 15.52 -2.54 -7.66
N GLY A 84 14.72 -1.60 -8.17
CA GLY A 84 13.39 -1.31 -7.63
C GLY A 84 12.47 -2.52 -7.67
N ALA A 85 12.43 -3.22 -8.80
CA ALA A 85 11.61 -4.42 -8.98
C ALA A 85 12.04 -5.55 -8.04
N VAL A 86 13.33 -5.86 -7.97
CA VAL A 86 13.84 -6.96 -7.13
C VAL A 86 13.63 -6.68 -5.64
N LEU A 87 13.92 -5.46 -5.17
CA LEU A 87 13.79 -5.13 -3.75
C LEU A 87 12.32 -5.08 -3.31
N SER A 88 11.41 -4.58 -4.15
CA SER A 88 9.96 -4.61 -3.90
C SER A 88 9.46 -6.05 -3.81
N ALA A 89 9.86 -6.91 -4.77
CA ALA A 89 9.54 -8.32 -4.76
C ALA A 89 10.08 -9.05 -3.52
N LEU A 90 11.31 -8.75 -3.11
CA LEU A 90 11.94 -9.34 -1.91
C LEU A 90 11.21 -8.94 -0.63
N ALA A 91 10.80 -7.68 -0.49
CA ALA A 91 10.06 -7.21 0.67
C ALA A 91 8.76 -8.01 0.85
N GLY A 92 7.99 -8.19 -0.22
CA GLY A 92 6.76 -8.99 -0.22
C GLY A 92 7.03 -10.49 0.02
N TYR A 93 8.02 -11.06 -0.67
CA TYR A 93 8.35 -12.49 -0.55
C TYR A 93 8.81 -12.88 0.85
N ILE A 94 9.76 -12.12 1.43
CA ILE A 94 10.30 -12.42 2.76
C ILE A 94 9.22 -12.15 3.83
N GLY A 95 8.51 -11.02 3.73
CA GLY A 95 7.43 -10.66 4.66
C GLY A 95 6.36 -11.76 4.74
N MET A 96 5.87 -12.23 3.59
CA MET A 96 4.90 -13.32 3.54
C MET A 96 5.47 -14.63 4.11
N ASN A 97 6.72 -15.00 3.78
CA ASN A 97 7.32 -16.23 4.31
C ASN A 97 7.44 -16.22 5.84
N VAL A 98 7.66 -15.04 6.43
CA VAL A 98 7.66 -14.87 7.90
C VAL A 98 6.23 -14.96 8.42
N SER A 99 5.28 -14.26 7.80
CA SER A 99 3.85 -14.23 8.20
C SER A 99 3.27 -15.65 8.27
N VAL A 100 3.35 -16.41 7.18
CA VAL A 100 2.83 -17.80 7.10
C VAL A 100 3.38 -18.70 8.22
N ARG A 101 4.64 -18.51 8.61
CA ARG A 101 5.24 -19.29 9.71
C ARG A 101 4.89 -18.73 11.08
N ALA A 102 4.58 -17.45 11.18
CA ALA A 102 4.17 -16.81 12.42
C ALA A 102 2.72 -17.14 12.79
N ASN A 103 1.84 -17.40 11.82
CA ASN A 103 0.41 -17.67 12.04
C ASN A 103 0.19 -18.77 13.09
N VAL A 104 0.79 -19.94 12.89
CA VAL A 104 0.66 -21.07 13.82
C VAL A 104 1.31 -20.80 15.18
N ARG A 105 2.39 -20.02 15.20
CA ARG A 105 3.05 -19.63 16.46
C ARG A 105 2.24 -18.62 17.25
N THR A 106 1.50 -17.75 16.56
CA THR A 106 0.55 -16.81 17.15
C THR A 106 -0.63 -17.57 17.77
N ALA A 107 -1.20 -18.54 17.04
CA ALA A 107 -2.25 -19.42 17.56
C ALA A 107 -1.76 -20.19 18.83
N GLN A 108 -0.56 -20.75 18.78
CA GLN A 108 0.03 -21.42 19.93
C GLN A 108 0.32 -20.48 21.09
N ALA A 109 0.83 -19.28 20.83
CA ALA A 109 1.08 -18.27 21.86
C ALA A 109 -0.22 -17.80 22.53
N ALA A 110 -1.31 -17.71 21.78
CA ALA A 110 -2.65 -17.36 22.29
C ALA A 110 -3.19 -18.42 23.28
N THR A 111 -2.73 -19.68 23.21
CA THR A 111 -3.07 -20.71 24.23
C THR A 111 -2.48 -20.38 25.60
N GLN A 112 -1.39 -19.62 25.65
CA GLN A 112 -0.73 -19.23 26.89
C GLN A 112 -1.33 -17.94 27.47
N SER A 113 -1.51 -16.93 26.64
CA SER A 113 -2.16 -15.67 27.00
C SER A 113 -2.38 -14.78 25.79
N LEU A 114 -3.37 -13.86 25.88
CA LEU A 114 -3.61 -12.81 24.88
C LEU A 114 -2.37 -11.95 24.62
N GLY A 115 -1.61 -11.61 25.68
CA GLY A 115 -0.39 -10.80 25.54
C GLY A 115 0.75 -11.52 24.79
N ARG A 116 0.84 -12.83 24.90
CA ARG A 116 1.82 -13.63 24.13
C ARG A 116 1.42 -13.74 22.66
N GLY A 117 0.11 -13.93 22.39
CA GLY A 117 -0.42 -13.89 21.03
C GLY A 117 -0.14 -12.56 20.35
N LEU A 118 -0.44 -11.44 21.03
CA LEU A 118 -0.12 -10.10 20.56
C LEU A 118 1.38 -9.91 20.26
N ASP A 119 2.27 -10.37 21.16
CA ASP A 119 3.72 -10.20 21.01
C ASP A 119 4.25 -10.91 19.75
N ILE A 120 3.83 -12.14 19.49
CA ILE A 120 4.27 -12.90 18.30
C ILE A 120 3.68 -12.29 17.02
N ALA A 121 2.39 -12.00 16.99
CA ALA A 121 1.74 -11.42 15.83
C ALA A 121 2.33 -10.05 15.46
N PHE A 122 2.53 -9.17 16.46
CA PHE A 122 3.10 -7.85 16.23
C PHE A 122 4.56 -7.94 15.75
N LYS A 123 5.37 -8.83 16.34
CA LYS A 123 6.75 -9.05 15.87
C LYS A 123 6.81 -9.52 14.44
N ALA A 124 5.91 -10.41 14.02
CA ALA A 124 5.80 -10.83 12.63
C ALA A 124 5.48 -9.64 11.69
N GLY A 125 4.54 -8.80 12.07
CA GLY A 125 4.23 -7.55 11.36
C GLY A 125 5.42 -6.58 11.33
N ALA A 126 6.12 -6.40 12.45
CA ALA A 126 7.28 -5.51 12.55
C ALA A 126 8.45 -5.96 11.66
N ILE A 127 8.63 -7.26 11.46
CA ILE A 127 9.63 -7.78 10.51
C ILE A 127 9.29 -7.29 9.09
N THR A 128 8.05 -7.45 8.65
CA THR A 128 7.61 -7.00 7.33
C THR A 128 7.77 -5.48 7.18
N GLY A 129 7.36 -4.71 8.20
CA GLY A 129 7.49 -3.24 8.20
C GLY A 129 8.93 -2.77 8.09
N MET A 130 9.84 -3.36 8.86
CA MET A 130 11.26 -2.99 8.83
C MET A 130 11.94 -3.45 7.53
N LEU A 131 11.53 -4.57 6.94
CA LEU A 131 12.01 -4.98 5.61
C LEU A 131 11.58 -3.98 4.53
N VAL A 132 10.31 -3.55 4.54
CA VAL A 132 9.80 -2.57 3.56
C VAL A 132 10.57 -1.27 3.66
N ALA A 133 10.62 -0.65 4.83
CA ALA A 133 11.29 0.64 5.02
C ALA A 133 12.81 0.55 4.77
N GLY A 134 13.46 -0.51 5.26
CA GLY A 134 14.90 -0.71 5.14
C GLY A 134 15.35 -1.00 3.72
N LEU A 135 14.68 -1.90 3.01
CA LEU A 135 15.02 -2.24 1.63
C LEU A 135 14.75 -1.05 0.69
N ALA A 136 13.67 -0.29 0.92
CA ALA A 136 13.39 0.90 0.12
C ALA A 136 14.44 1.99 0.34
N LEU A 137 14.78 2.29 1.60
CA LEU A 137 15.84 3.26 1.92
C LEU A 137 17.20 2.81 1.36
N LEU A 138 17.57 1.54 1.52
CA LEU A 138 18.82 0.99 0.99
C LEU A 138 18.82 1.01 -0.54
N GLY A 139 17.74 0.62 -1.19
CA GLY A 139 17.65 0.64 -2.65
C GLY A 139 17.97 2.02 -3.23
N VAL A 140 17.31 3.05 -2.70
CA VAL A 140 17.52 4.43 -3.16
C VAL A 140 18.90 4.96 -2.75
N SER A 141 19.28 4.82 -1.47
CA SER A 141 20.52 5.43 -0.95
C SER A 141 21.78 4.76 -1.46
N VAL A 142 21.82 3.43 -1.56
CA VAL A 142 22.97 2.69 -2.11
C VAL A 142 23.09 2.94 -3.60
N TYR A 143 21.99 2.95 -4.34
CA TYR A 143 22.03 3.23 -5.76
C TYR A 143 22.49 4.67 -6.03
N TYR A 144 21.97 5.64 -5.27
CA TYR A 144 22.46 7.02 -5.32
C TYR A 144 23.97 7.11 -5.00
N TYR A 145 24.45 6.37 -3.98
CA TYR A 145 25.88 6.32 -3.65
C TYR A 145 26.71 5.76 -4.79
N VAL A 146 26.28 4.67 -5.42
CA VAL A 146 26.96 4.08 -6.59
C VAL A 146 27.05 5.08 -7.73
N LEU A 147 25.94 5.74 -8.06
CA LEU A 147 25.90 6.71 -9.16
C LEU A 147 26.84 7.91 -8.90
N THR A 148 26.81 8.48 -7.69
CA THR A 148 27.51 9.73 -7.39
C THR A 148 28.95 9.53 -6.94
N HIS A 149 29.25 8.53 -6.11
CA HIS A 149 30.58 8.35 -5.51
C HIS A 149 31.42 7.30 -6.20
N ILE A 150 30.81 6.24 -6.78
CA ILE A 150 31.58 5.18 -7.50
C ILE A 150 31.71 5.56 -8.98
N LEU A 151 30.59 5.93 -9.62
CA LEU A 151 30.61 6.31 -11.04
C LEU A 151 30.91 7.79 -11.28
N GLY A 152 31.01 8.59 -10.22
CA GLY A 152 31.42 10.00 -10.26
C GLY A 152 30.41 10.91 -10.98
N ARG A 153 29.13 10.56 -11.00
CA ARG A 153 28.10 11.41 -11.61
C ARG A 153 27.72 12.56 -10.67
N GLU A 154 27.45 13.72 -11.23
CA GLU A 154 26.99 14.87 -10.43
C GLU A 154 25.65 14.58 -9.75
N PRO A 155 25.49 14.93 -8.44
CA PRO A 155 24.31 14.61 -7.64
C PRO A 155 22.96 15.00 -8.25
N GLY A 156 22.88 16.14 -8.92
CA GLY A 156 21.65 16.65 -9.57
C GLY A 156 21.57 16.37 -11.08
N SER A 157 22.49 15.57 -11.64
CA SER A 157 22.50 15.31 -13.09
C SER A 157 21.30 14.47 -13.54
N ARG A 158 20.91 14.65 -14.81
CA ARG A 158 19.82 13.88 -15.43
C ARG A 158 20.05 12.38 -15.37
N GLU A 159 21.29 11.94 -15.55
CA GLU A 159 21.62 10.51 -15.47
C GLU A 159 21.29 9.91 -14.10
N VAL A 160 21.54 10.64 -13.01
CA VAL A 160 21.21 10.22 -11.64
C VAL A 160 19.71 10.26 -11.42
N ILE A 161 19.04 11.35 -11.83
CA ILE A 161 17.61 11.54 -11.66
C ILE A 161 16.82 10.45 -12.40
N ASP A 162 17.09 10.25 -13.69
CA ASP A 162 16.37 9.29 -14.52
C ASP A 162 16.59 7.84 -14.07
N ALA A 163 17.80 7.54 -13.56
CA ALA A 163 18.10 6.24 -12.96
C ALA A 163 17.28 5.97 -11.68
N LEU A 164 17.12 6.99 -10.82
CA LEU A 164 16.28 6.89 -9.60
C LEU A 164 14.78 6.80 -9.94
N VAL A 165 14.28 7.58 -10.91
CA VAL A 165 12.90 7.48 -11.39
C VAL A 165 12.63 6.08 -11.94
N SER A 166 13.58 5.50 -12.68
CA SER A 166 13.45 4.13 -13.18
C SER A 166 13.43 3.08 -12.06
N LEU A 167 14.13 3.30 -10.93
CA LEU A 167 14.02 2.48 -9.73
C LEU A 167 12.58 2.56 -9.18
N GLY A 168 12.02 3.75 -9.10
CA GLY A 168 10.61 3.94 -8.72
C GLY A 168 9.66 3.17 -9.64
N PHE A 169 9.89 3.20 -10.95
CA PHE A 169 9.07 2.46 -11.92
C PHE A 169 9.16 0.95 -11.72
N GLY A 170 10.35 0.41 -11.45
CA GLY A 170 10.51 -1.00 -11.12
C GLY A 170 9.71 -1.42 -9.89
N ALA A 171 9.75 -0.60 -8.84
CA ALA A 171 8.93 -0.82 -7.64
C ALA A 171 7.42 -0.76 -7.94
N SER A 172 6.98 0.22 -8.74
CA SER A 172 5.57 0.40 -9.13
C SER A 172 5.03 -0.76 -9.95
N LEU A 173 5.84 -1.31 -10.84
CA LEU A 173 5.44 -2.47 -11.64
C LEU A 173 5.16 -3.70 -10.76
N ILE A 174 6.04 -3.99 -9.82
CA ILE A 174 5.83 -5.10 -8.88
C ILE A 174 4.60 -4.85 -8.02
N SER A 175 4.46 -3.64 -7.50
CA SER A 175 3.36 -3.24 -6.62
C SER A 175 2.00 -3.47 -7.25
N ILE A 176 1.77 -2.96 -8.47
CA ILE A 176 0.45 -3.10 -9.12
C ILE A 176 0.08 -4.57 -9.36
N PHE A 177 1.02 -5.40 -9.83
CA PHE A 177 0.76 -6.81 -10.05
C PHE A 177 0.59 -7.59 -8.74
N ALA A 178 1.42 -7.33 -7.74
CA ALA A 178 1.33 -8.01 -6.46
C ALA A 178 0.05 -7.63 -5.70
N ARG A 179 -0.29 -6.33 -5.68
CA ARG A 179 -1.48 -5.83 -4.98
C ARG A 179 -2.78 -6.29 -5.62
N LEU A 180 -2.89 -6.15 -6.94
CA LEU A 180 -4.10 -6.54 -7.65
C LEU A 180 -4.26 -8.07 -7.71
N GLY A 181 -3.21 -8.79 -8.07
CA GLY A 181 -3.25 -10.26 -8.16
C GLY A 181 -3.50 -10.91 -6.80
N GLY A 182 -2.82 -10.44 -5.73
CA GLY A 182 -3.05 -10.87 -4.37
C GLY A 182 -4.47 -10.59 -3.90
N GLY A 183 -4.99 -9.38 -4.16
CA GLY A 183 -6.35 -8.98 -3.81
C GLY A 183 -7.43 -9.81 -4.52
N ILE A 184 -7.26 -10.11 -5.82
CA ILE A 184 -8.19 -10.99 -6.56
C ILE A 184 -8.17 -12.40 -5.99
N PHE A 185 -6.99 -12.91 -5.63
CA PHE A 185 -6.86 -14.25 -5.05
C PHE A 185 -7.54 -14.33 -3.69
N THR A 186 -7.18 -13.45 -2.73
CA THR A 186 -7.72 -13.50 -1.38
C THR A 186 -9.23 -13.30 -1.38
N LYS A 187 -9.74 -12.29 -2.09
CA LYS A 187 -11.18 -12.03 -2.08
C LYS A 187 -11.99 -12.94 -3.01
N GLY A 188 -11.36 -13.58 -3.96
CA GLY A 188 -11.99 -14.70 -4.69
C GLY A 188 -12.19 -15.91 -3.79
N ALA A 189 -11.27 -16.22 -2.87
CA ALA A 189 -11.39 -17.28 -1.88
C ALA A 189 -12.46 -16.97 -0.84
N ASP A 190 -12.36 -15.81 -0.21
CA ASP A 190 -13.21 -15.34 0.87
C ASP A 190 -14.68 -15.24 0.40
N VAL A 191 -14.97 -14.40 -0.61
CA VAL A 191 -16.33 -14.24 -1.16
C VAL A 191 -16.92 -15.57 -1.65
N GLY A 192 -16.15 -16.37 -2.37
CA GLY A 192 -16.62 -17.66 -2.88
C GLY A 192 -16.84 -18.69 -1.77
N GLY A 193 -15.94 -18.73 -0.80
CA GLY A 193 -16.03 -19.59 0.39
C GLY A 193 -17.19 -19.24 1.29
N ASP A 194 -17.42 -17.94 1.52
CA ASP A 194 -18.49 -17.43 2.37
C ASP A 194 -19.87 -17.67 1.77
N LEU A 195 -20.05 -17.42 0.47
CA LEU A 195 -21.33 -17.64 -0.19
C LEU A 195 -21.80 -19.11 -0.09
N VAL A 196 -20.90 -20.06 -0.29
CA VAL A 196 -21.28 -21.48 -0.22
C VAL A 196 -21.23 -21.99 1.22
N GLY A 197 -20.17 -21.66 1.97
CA GLY A 197 -19.99 -22.14 3.34
C GLY A 197 -21.00 -21.56 4.33
N LYS A 198 -21.01 -20.24 4.48
CA LYS A 198 -21.84 -19.57 5.49
C LYS A 198 -23.31 -19.44 5.06
N VAL A 199 -23.55 -19.05 3.79
CA VAL A 199 -24.91 -18.74 3.33
C VAL A 199 -25.67 -19.99 2.88
N GLU A 200 -25.05 -20.84 2.00
CA GLU A 200 -25.74 -22.02 1.46
C GLU A 200 -25.69 -23.23 2.40
N ALA A 201 -24.48 -23.59 2.89
CA ALA A 201 -24.27 -24.80 3.68
C ALA A 201 -24.48 -24.58 5.18
N GLY A 202 -24.46 -23.32 5.66
CA GLY A 202 -24.68 -22.98 7.08
C GLY A 202 -23.54 -23.48 7.99
N ILE A 203 -22.34 -23.68 7.47
CA ILE A 203 -21.17 -24.04 8.27
C ILE A 203 -20.44 -22.78 8.76
N PRO A 204 -19.76 -22.84 9.93
CA PRO A 204 -19.04 -21.71 10.49
C PRO A 204 -17.90 -21.22 9.57
N GLU A 205 -17.44 -20.01 9.83
CA GLU A 205 -16.18 -19.45 9.30
C GLU A 205 -15.00 -20.35 9.71
N ASP A 206 -14.02 -20.49 8.86
CA ASP A 206 -12.83 -21.35 9.05
C ASP A 206 -13.13 -22.85 9.24
N ASP A 207 -14.33 -23.29 8.93
CA ASP A 207 -14.66 -24.71 9.08
C ASP A 207 -13.83 -25.58 8.13
N PRO A 208 -13.13 -26.63 8.62
CA PRO A 208 -12.29 -27.48 7.79
C PRO A 208 -13.07 -28.28 6.73
N ARG A 209 -14.39 -28.29 6.77
CA ARG A 209 -15.24 -28.91 5.73
C ARG A 209 -15.36 -28.02 4.49
N ASN A 210 -15.11 -26.72 4.58
CA ASN A 210 -15.14 -25.83 3.44
C ASN A 210 -13.88 -25.99 2.59
N PRO A 211 -13.95 -26.43 1.32
CA PRO A 211 -12.79 -26.55 0.44
C PRO A 211 -12.02 -25.24 0.20
N ALA A 212 -12.66 -24.08 0.38
CA ALA A 212 -12.05 -22.78 0.17
C ALA A 212 -11.26 -22.25 1.39
N THR A 213 -11.42 -22.82 2.60
CA THR A 213 -10.81 -22.30 3.83
C THR A 213 -9.28 -22.16 3.76
N ILE A 214 -8.58 -23.16 3.22
CA ILE A 214 -7.12 -23.06 3.06
C ILE A 214 -6.75 -22.01 2.01
N ALA A 215 -7.54 -21.87 0.94
CA ALA A 215 -7.30 -20.84 -0.08
C ALA A 215 -7.50 -19.43 0.48
N ASP A 216 -8.47 -19.25 1.36
CA ASP A 216 -8.74 -18.01 2.08
C ASP A 216 -7.56 -17.63 2.98
N ASN A 217 -7.13 -18.51 3.86
CA ASN A 217 -5.95 -18.32 4.70
C ASN A 217 -4.65 -18.09 3.90
N VAL A 218 -4.49 -18.72 2.74
CA VAL A 218 -3.40 -18.42 1.80
C VAL A 218 -3.54 -17.00 1.28
N GLY A 219 -4.76 -16.60 0.92
CA GLY A 219 -5.09 -15.30 0.37
C GLY A 219 -4.68 -14.14 1.29
N ASP A 220 -4.99 -14.21 2.57
CA ASP A 220 -4.62 -13.19 3.55
C ASP A 220 -3.11 -12.94 3.57
N ASN A 221 -2.31 -14.02 3.58
CA ASN A 221 -0.85 -13.88 3.55
C ASN A 221 -0.34 -13.31 2.24
N VAL A 222 -0.96 -13.65 1.12
CA VAL A 222 -0.54 -13.22 -0.22
C VAL A 222 -1.02 -11.79 -0.50
N GLY A 223 -2.30 -11.50 -0.26
CA GLY A 223 -2.93 -10.21 -0.57
C GLY A 223 -2.55 -9.13 0.43
N ASP A 224 -2.79 -9.41 1.71
CA ASP A 224 -2.68 -8.43 2.78
C ASP A 224 -1.29 -8.38 3.45
N CYS A 225 -0.38 -9.31 3.14
CA CYS A 225 1.00 -9.22 3.56
C CYS A 225 1.95 -8.95 2.37
N ALA A 226 2.04 -9.87 1.39
CA ALA A 226 2.97 -9.70 0.28
C ALA A 226 2.59 -8.56 -0.66
N GLY A 227 1.31 -8.46 -1.05
CA GLY A 227 0.81 -7.40 -1.94
C GLY A 227 0.91 -6.02 -1.30
N MET A 228 0.57 -5.92 -0.02
CA MET A 228 0.67 -4.68 0.74
C MET A 228 2.14 -4.26 0.97
N ALA A 229 3.03 -5.19 1.28
CA ALA A 229 4.45 -4.88 1.44
C ALA A 229 5.05 -4.29 0.15
N ALA A 230 4.69 -4.81 -1.02
CA ALA A 230 5.12 -4.28 -2.31
C ALA A 230 4.54 -2.87 -2.57
N ASP A 231 3.27 -2.63 -2.22
CA ASP A 231 2.60 -1.33 -2.36
C ASP A 231 3.25 -0.25 -1.48
N LEU A 232 3.52 -0.54 -0.21
CA LEU A 232 4.14 0.42 0.69
C LEU A 232 5.64 0.59 0.43
N PHE A 233 6.34 -0.43 -0.05
CA PHE A 233 7.70 -0.28 -0.58
C PHE A 233 7.73 0.72 -1.75
N GLU A 234 6.83 0.54 -2.71
CA GLU A 234 6.66 1.45 -3.84
C GLU A 234 6.37 2.87 -3.36
N THR A 235 5.36 3.04 -2.51
CA THR A 235 4.95 4.36 -2.01
C THR A 235 6.11 5.09 -1.34
N TYR A 236 6.89 4.38 -0.54
CA TYR A 236 8.07 4.91 0.13
C TYR A 236 9.17 5.29 -0.87
N ALA A 237 9.61 4.36 -1.71
CA ALA A 237 10.70 4.57 -2.64
C ALA A 237 10.38 5.68 -3.66
N VAL A 238 9.18 5.64 -4.25
CA VAL A 238 8.73 6.60 -5.26
C VAL A 238 8.63 8.01 -4.70
N THR A 239 8.07 8.17 -3.49
CA THR A 239 7.92 9.50 -2.89
C THR A 239 9.27 10.10 -2.51
N VAL A 240 10.18 9.29 -1.96
CA VAL A 240 11.54 9.74 -1.64
C VAL A 240 12.27 10.15 -2.92
N VAL A 241 12.22 9.33 -3.97
CA VAL A 241 12.82 9.65 -5.27
C VAL A 241 12.20 10.92 -5.85
N ALA A 242 10.88 11.06 -5.86
CA ALA A 242 10.20 12.26 -6.35
C ALA A 242 10.64 13.52 -5.60
N THR A 243 10.83 13.42 -4.28
CA THR A 243 11.34 14.53 -3.46
C THR A 243 12.78 14.86 -3.81
N MET A 244 13.64 13.86 -4.06
CA MET A 244 15.02 14.06 -4.52
C MET A 244 15.07 14.70 -5.89
N VAL A 245 14.23 14.26 -6.83
CA VAL A 245 14.07 14.85 -8.17
C VAL A 245 13.68 16.31 -8.08
N LEU A 246 12.69 16.61 -7.25
CA LEU A 246 12.20 17.97 -7.05
C LEU A 246 13.30 18.88 -6.45
N ALA A 247 14.09 18.36 -5.51
CA ALA A 247 15.26 19.07 -4.98
C ALA A 247 16.29 19.36 -6.06
N ALA A 248 16.61 18.37 -6.89
CA ALA A 248 17.59 18.50 -7.97
C ALA A 248 17.19 19.57 -9.02
N ILE A 249 15.91 19.71 -9.29
CA ILE A 249 15.38 20.69 -10.25
C ILE A 249 15.29 22.09 -9.62
N LEU A 250 14.64 22.19 -8.45
CA LEU A 250 14.36 23.50 -7.83
C LEU A 250 15.60 24.22 -7.32
N PHE A 251 16.62 23.46 -6.90
CA PHE A 251 17.83 24.01 -6.31
C PHE A 251 19.08 23.79 -7.19
N ALA A 252 18.86 23.56 -8.49
CA ALA A 252 19.96 23.39 -9.45
C ALA A 252 20.95 24.57 -9.39
N GLY A 253 22.26 24.25 -9.31
CA GLY A 253 23.33 25.25 -9.24
C GLY A 253 23.50 25.95 -7.90
N GLN A 254 22.70 25.61 -6.87
CA GLN A 254 22.86 26.20 -5.54
C GLN A 254 23.84 25.38 -4.66
N PRO A 255 24.56 26.02 -3.74
CA PRO A 255 25.62 25.37 -2.93
C PRO A 255 25.12 24.20 -2.07
N ASN A 256 23.86 24.24 -1.62
CA ASN A 256 23.27 23.25 -0.72
C ASN A 256 22.50 22.13 -1.46
N LEU A 257 22.60 22.04 -2.78
CA LEU A 257 21.87 21.09 -3.59
C LEU A 257 21.98 19.65 -3.06
N GLU A 258 23.19 19.17 -2.81
CA GLU A 258 23.43 17.81 -2.34
C GLU A 258 22.78 17.56 -0.96
N ALA A 259 22.82 18.54 -0.05
CA ALA A 259 22.17 18.45 1.23
C ALA A 259 20.64 18.34 1.11
N LEU A 260 20.03 19.12 0.21
CA LEU A 260 18.61 19.10 -0.06
C LEU A 260 18.16 17.79 -0.72
N ILE A 261 19.00 17.20 -1.59
CA ILE A 261 18.74 15.87 -2.17
C ILE A 261 18.82 14.78 -1.09
N LEU A 262 19.75 14.86 -0.14
CA LEU A 262 19.92 13.86 0.92
C LEU A 262 18.93 14.02 2.08
N TYR A 263 18.33 15.18 2.23
CA TYR A 263 17.47 15.48 3.37
C TYR A 263 16.25 14.53 3.49
N PRO A 264 15.49 14.20 2.43
CA PRO A 264 14.43 13.20 2.51
C PRO A 264 14.93 11.81 2.95
N LEU A 265 16.09 11.37 2.46
CA LEU A 265 16.70 10.11 2.87
C LEU A 265 17.09 10.13 4.36
N ALA A 266 17.62 11.26 4.85
CA ALA A 266 18.00 11.41 6.26
C ALA A 266 16.78 11.40 7.19
N ILE A 267 15.67 12.03 6.82
CA ILE A 267 14.40 11.95 7.55
C ILE A 267 13.96 10.49 7.66
N CYS A 268 13.94 9.79 6.54
CA CYS A 268 13.56 8.38 6.49
C CYS A 268 14.48 7.50 7.35
N ALA A 269 15.79 7.73 7.32
CA ALA A 269 16.76 7.02 8.15
C ALA A 269 16.53 7.25 9.64
N ALA A 270 16.27 8.49 10.06
CA ALA A 270 15.94 8.81 11.43
C ALA A 270 14.63 8.13 11.88
N CYS A 271 13.60 8.16 11.03
CA CYS A 271 12.30 7.52 11.31
C CYS A 271 12.39 5.98 11.40
N ILE A 272 13.30 5.34 10.68
CA ILE A 272 13.55 3.90 10.84
C ILE A 272 14.06 3.61 12.25
N VAL A 273 15.04 4.36 12.74
CA VAL A 273 15.58 4.17 14.10
C VAL A 273 14.49 4.38 15.14
N THR A 274 13.70 5.44 15.02
CA THR A 274 12.60 5.72 15.96
C THR A 274 11.48 4.68 15.89
N SER A 275 11.19 4.13 14.70
CA SER A 275 10.24 3.04 14.53
C SER A 275 10.73 1.75 15.20
N ILE A 276 12.00 1.40 15.06
CA ILE A 276 12.60 0.26 15.76
C ILE A 276 12.44 0.42 17.28
N ILE A 277 12.75 1.61 17.82
CA ILE A 277 12.57 1.89 19.26
C ILE A 277 11.10 1.79 19.64
N GLY A 278 10.19 2.32 18.80
CA GLY A 278 8.75 2.28 19.01
C GLY A 278 8.17 0.86 19.14
N THR A 279 8.74 -0.13 18.44
CA THR A 279 8.28 -1.53 18.53
C THR A 279 8.38 -2.10 19.94
N TYR A 280 9.33 -1.65 20.76
CA TYR A 280 9.50 -2.11 22.14
C TYR A 280 8.44 -1.57 23.11
N PHE A 281 7.68 -0.53 22.71
CA PHE A 281 6.56 0.02 23.48
C PHE A 281 5.24 -0.74 23.26
N VAL A 282 5.17 -1.61 22.26
CA VAL A 282 3.97 -2.43 22.01
C VAL A 282 3.89 -3.54 23.04
N LYS A 283 3.19 -3.27 24.14
CA LYS A 283 2.96 -4.23 25.24
C LYS A 283 1.55 -4.08 25.75
N LEU A 284 0.87 -5.21 25.96
CA LEU A 284 -0.47 -5.24 26.53
C LEU A 284 -0.46 -4.59 27.92
N GLY A 285 -1.33 -3.60 28.13
CA GLY A 285 -1.48 -2.94 29.43
C GLY A 285 -2.41 -3.71 30.35
N ALA A 286 -2.50 -3.27 31.61
CA ALA A 286 -3.39 -3.88 32.62
C ALA A 286 -4.88 -3.82 32.25
N ASN A 287 -5.28 -2.88 31.37
CA ASN A 287 -6.65 -2.77 30.85
C ASN A 287 -6.98 -3.76 29.74
N GLY A 288 -6.04 -4.58 29.30
CA GLY A 288 -6.24 -5.57 28.22
C GLY A 288 -6.50 -5.01 26.83
N SER A 289 -6.33 -3.70 26.60
CA SER A 289 -6.58 -3.08 25.30
C SER A 289 -5.47 -3.38 24.30
N ILE A 290 -5.77 -4.19 23.29
CA ILE A 290 -4.85 -4.55 22.20
C ILE A 290 -4.54 -3.32 21.35
N MET A 291 -5.58 -2.58 20.90
CA MET A 291 -5.41 -1.36 20.10
C MET A 291 -4.58 -0.31 20.86
N GLY A 292 -4.83 -0.16 22.16
CA GLY A 292 -4.04 0.73 23.01
C GLY A 292 -2.56 0.32 23.11
N ALA A 293 -2.26 -0.98 23.06
CA ALA A 293 -0.88 -1.46 23.02
C ALA A 293 -0.19 -1.11 21.70
N LEU A 294 -0.88 -1.29 20.58
CA LEU A 294 -0.37 -0.95 19.24
C LEU A 294 -0.15 0.56 19.11
N TYR A 295 -1.09 1.38 19.54
CA TYR A 295 -0.96 2.85 19.50
C TYR A 295 0.17 3.39 20.37
N LYS A 296 0.50 2.75 21.48
CA LYS A 296 1.71 3.14 22.24
C LYS A 296 2.97 3.11 21.38
N GLY A 297 3.12 2.06 20.56
CA GLY A 297 4.24 1.96 19.63
C GLY A 297 4.23 3.06 18.56
N VAL A 298 3.07 3.33 17.96
CA VAL A 298 2.91 4.40 16.94
C VAL A 298 3.21 5.77 17.52
N ILE A 299 2.64 6.09 18.68
CA ILE A 299 2.83 7.38 19.35
C ILE A 299 4.29 7.55 19.78
N ALA A 300 4.92 6.49 20.32
CA ALA A 300 6.34 6.53 20.68
C ALA A 300 7.22 6.76 19.43
N SER A 301 6.95 6.05 18.32
CA SER A 301 7.66 6.26 17.06
C SER A 301 7.49 7.69 16.54
N GLY A 302 6.26 8.20 16.51
CA GLY A 302 5.96 9.56 16.06
C GLY A 302 6.63 10.64 16.93
N ALA A 303 6.54 10.51 18.25
CA ALA A 303 7.16 11.47 19.19
C ALA A 303 8.69 11.48 19.08
N LEU A 304 9.32 10.31 18.96
CA LEU A 304 10.76 10.21 18.75
C LEU A 304 11.16 10.72 17.36
N SER A 305 10.30 10.58 16.35
CA SER A 305 10.55 11.09 15.00
C SER A 305 10.60 12.61 14.92
N ILE A 306 9.97 13.33 15.86
CA ILE A 306 10.15 14.79 16.02
C ILE A 306 11.62 15.10 16.32
N VAL A 307 12.24 14.35 17.24
CA VAL A 307 13.66 14.48 17.57
C VAL A 307 14.54 14.08 16.39
N GLY A 308 14.17 13.00 15.69
CA GLY A 308 14.86 12.55 14.47
C GLY A 308 14.82 13.59 13.36
N LEU A 309 13.67 14.23 13.13
CA LEU A 309 13.49 15.32 12.17
C LEU A 309 14.33 16.54 12.54
N TRP A 310 14.32 16.91 13.83
CA TRP A 310 15.18 17.97 14.36
C TRP A 310 16.65 17.67 14.07
N ALA A 311 17.13 16.48 14.35
CA ALA A 311 18.51 16.07 14.11
C ALA A 311 18.84 16.06 12.60
N ALA A 312 17.97 15.53 11.75
CA ALA A 312 18.16 15.55 10.30
C ALA A 312 18.30 16.97 9.77
N THR A 313 17.46 17.90 10.22
CA THR A 313 17.53 19.31 9.81
C THR A 313 18.84 19.95 10.27
N GLN A 314 19.24 19.74 11.52
CA GLN A 314 20.46 20.31 12.07
C GLN A 314 21.74 19.81 11.39
N TYR A 315 21.83 18.49 11.16
CA TYR A 315 23.07 17.88 10.68
C TYR A 315 23.19 17.82 9.15
N VAL A 316 22.08 17.72 8.43
CA VAL A 316 22.08 17.61 6.97
C VAL A 316 22.01 18.98 6.31
N LEU A 317 21.08 19.82 6.75
CA LEU A 317 20.91 21.17 6.20
C LEU A 317 21.84 22.22 6.82
N GLY A 318 22.58 21.86 7.88
CA GLY A 318 23.47 22.78 8.57
C GLY A 318 22.75 23.76 9.49
N GLY A 319 21.49 23.53 9.83
CA GLY A 319 20.68 24.34 10.76
C GLY A 319 19.35 24.82 10.19
N TYR A 320 18.84 25.89 10.80
CA TYR A 320 17.45 26.37 10.56
C TYR A 320 17.38 27.63 9.68
N GLY A 321 18.53 28.14 9.25
CA GLY A 321 18.62 29.31 8.36
C GLY A 321 18.17 29.01 6.92
N VAL A 322 18.45 29.96 6.01
CA VAL A 322 18.19 29.81 4.59
C VAL A 322 19.02 28.66 4.01
N VAL A 323 18.36 27.68 3.42
CA VAL A 323 19.00 26.51 2.81
C VAL A 323 19.00 26.56 1.29
N GLY A 324 18.13 27.37 0.68
CA GLY A 324 18.05 27.56 -0.75
C GLY A 324 16.94 28.53 -1.14
N THR A 325 16.84 28.79 -2.45
CA THR A 325 15.79 29.63 -3.01
C THR A 325 15.10 28.86 -4.13
N ALA A 326 13.79 28.72 -4.04
CA ALA A 326 12.97 28.09 -5.08
C ALA A 326 11.94 29.07 -5.61
N ASN A 327 11.90 29.27 -6.92
CA ASN A 327 10.98 30.22 -7.59
C ASN A 327 11.01 31.65 -6.99
N GLY A 328 12.19 32.12 -6.57
CA GLY A 328 12.37 33.44 -5.99
C GLY A 328 11.97 33.55 -4.49
N VAL A 329 11.58 32.46 -3.86
CA VAL A 329 11.22 32.40 -2.43
C VAL A 329 12.35 31.71 -1.66
N GLU A 330 12.84 32.34 -0.59
CA GLU A 330 13.81 31.74 0.32
C GLU A 330 13.16 30.62 1.13
N ILE A 331 13.80 29.45 1.13
CA ILE A 331 13.40 28.30 1.94
C ILE A 331 14.40 28.11 3.06
N THR A 332 13.89 27.98 4.28
CA THR A 332 14.70 27.81 5.49
C THR A 332 14.60 26.38 6.02
N GLY A 333 15.64 25.90 6.69
CA GLY A 333 15.61 24.64 7.40
C GLY A 333 14.49 24.56 8.45
N MET A 334 14.15 25.70 9.08
CA MET A 334 13.02 25.81 10.01
C MET A 334 11.69 25.54 9.30
N ASN A 335 11.46 26.11 8.13
CA ASN A 335 10.23 25.89 7.37
C ASN A 335 10.10 24.42 6.95
N LEU A 336 11.20 23.79 6.51
CA LEU A 336 11.20 22.37 6.15
C LEU A 336 10.96 21.47 7.35
N MET A 337 11.49 21.82 8.53
CA MET A 337 11.19 21.12 9.77
C MET A 337 9.69 21.20 10.12
N TRP A 338 9.09 22.39 10.00
CA TRP A 338 7.64 22.54 10.21
C TRP A 338 6.84 21.75 9.20
N CYS A 339 7.24 21.70 7.94
CA CYS A 339 6.61 20.82 6.94
C CYS A 339 6.66 19.36 7.35
N GLY A 340 7.79 18.88 7.85
CA GLY A 340 7.91 17.52 8.38
C GLY A 340 6.98 17.26 9.58
N LEU A 341 6.87 18.23 10.52
CA LEU A 341 5.93 18.12 11.64
C LEU A 341 4.47 18.07 11.18
N VAL A 342 4.11 18.82 10.16
CA VAL A 342 2.78 18.74 9.53
C VAL A 342 2.56 17.33 8.95
N GLY A 343 3.58 16.73 8.32
CA GLY A 343 3.52 15.35 7.82
C GLY A 343 3.24 14.32 8.94
N LEU A 344 3.94 14.43 10.09
CA LEU A 344 3.68 13.58 11.25
C LEU A 344 2.26 13.80 11.82
N ALA A 345 1.81 15.04 11.90
CA ALA A 345 0.47 15.37 12.38
C ALA A 345 -0.61 14.82 11.44
N LEU A 346 -0.41 14.94 10.12
CA LEU A 346 -1.30 14.35 9.12
C LEU A 346 -1.37 12.83 9.23
N THR A 347 -0.25 12.15 9.49
CA THR A 347 -0.23 10.71 9.74
C THR A 347 -1.18 10.34 10.88
N GLY A 348 -1.03 10.98 12.04
CA GLY A 348 -1.89 10.74 13.19
C GLY A 348 -3.37 11.07 12.92
N LEU A 349 -3.61 12.17 12.22
CA LEU A 349 -4.97 12.61 11.89
C LEU A 349 -5.68 11.66 10.91
N ILE A 350 -5.00 11.21 9.86
CA ILE A 350 -5.56 10.25 8.90
C ILE A 350 -5.84 8.90 9.56
N VAL A 351 -4.92 8.42 10.42
CA VAL A 351 -5.10 7.21 11.22
C VAL A 351 -6.37 7.32 12.06
N TRP A 352 -6.52 8.41 12.81
CA TRP A 352 -7.70 8.64 13.66
C TRP A 352 -9.01 8.79 12.87
N ILE A 353 -8.99 9.52 11.75
CA ILE A 353 -10.16 9.69 10.88
C ILE A 353 -10.60 8.33 10.30
N THR A 354 -9.65 7.52 9.86
CA THR A 354 -9.97 6.20 9.28
C THR A 354 -10.55 5.28 10.35
N GLU A 355 -10.00 5.29 11.57
CA GLU A 355 -10.58 4.56 12.70
C GLU A 355 -12.01 5.02 13.01
N TYR A 356 -12.29 6.32 12.94
CA TYR A 356 -13.64 6.84 13.13
C TYR A 356 -14.65 6.25 12.12
N TYR A 357 -14.26 6.13 10.84
CA TYR A 357 -15.15 5.57 9.82
C TYR A 357 -15.26 4.05 9.85
N THR A 358 -14.27 3.34 10.39
CA THR A 358 -14.19 1.88 10.32
C THR A 358 -14.32 1.17 11.67
N GLY A 359 -14.19 1.85 12.80
CA GLY A 359 -14.22 1.24 14.14
C GLY A 359 -15.64 0.93 14.61
N ILE A 360 -15.80 -0.24 15.24
CA ILE A 360 -17.11 -0.78 15.68
C ILE A 360 -17.87 0.18 16.63
N GLY A 361 -17.15 0.92 17.48
CA GLY A 361 -17.75 1.84 18.46
C GLY A 361 -18.33 3.12 17.89
N TYR A 362 -18.03 3.46 16.65
CA TYR A 362 -18.35 4.75 16.06
C TYR A 362 -19.64 4.74 15.23
N ARG A 363 -20.19 5.95 15.02
CA ARG A 363 -21.47 6.16 14.31
C ARG A 363 -21.52 5.50 12.93
N PRO A 364 -20.50 5.61 12.04
CA PRO A 364 -20.59 5.06 10.70
C PRO A 364 -20.85 3.56 10.70
N VAL A 365 -20.06 2.78 11.42
CA VAL A 365 -20.20 1.32 11.53
C VAL A 365 -21.53 0.94 12.18
N ARG A 366 -21.88 1.60 13.31
CA ARG A 366 -23.17 1.35 13.99
C ARG A 366 -24.38 1.64 13.10
N SER A 367 -24.28 2.62 12.20
CA SER A 367 -25.36 2.91 11.26
C SER A 367 -25.59 1.80 10.24
N ILE A 368 -24.51 1.15 9.78
CA ILE A 368 -24.58 -0.02 8.89
C ILE A 368 -25.16 -1.22 9.64
N SER A 369 -24.71 -1.47 10.88
CA SER A 369 -25.23 -2.53 11.72
C SER A 369 -26.73 -2.33 11.98
N GLN A 370 -27.17 -1.10 12.25
CA GLN A 370 -28.58 -0.76 12.42
C GLN A 370 -29.40 -0.99 11.13
N ALA A 371 -28.84 -0.63 9.96
CA ALA A 371 -29.48 -0.87 8.68
C ALA A 371 -29.62 -2.36 8.34
N SER A 372 -28.69 -3.19 8.84
CA SER A 372 -28.75 -4.65 8.70
C SER A 372 -29.99 -5.27 9.34
N VAL A 373 -30.52 -4.65 10.41
CA VAL A 373 -31.75 -5.11 11.10
C VAL A 373 -32.97 -5.05 10.17
N THR A 374 -32.99 -4.12 9.22
CA THR A 374 -34.09 -3.98 8.26
C THR A 374 -33.89 -4.81 6.98
N GLY A 375 -32.69 -5.34 6.73
CA GLY A 375 -32.42 -6.29 5.66
C GLY A 375 -31.19 -6.02 4.81
N HIS A 376 -30.99 -6.89 3.81
CA HIS A 376 -29.82 -6.89 2.94
C HIS A 376 -29.68 -5.61 2.11
N GLY A 377 -30.76 -5.16 1.48
CA GLY A 377 -30.73 -3.95 0.61
C GLY A 377 -30.41 -2.68 1.40
N THR A 378 -30.98 -2.52 2.58
CA THR A 378 -30.72 -1.36 3.45
C THR A 378 -29.30 -1.36 4.01
N ASN A 379 -28.73 -2.52 4.32
CA ASN A 379 -27.31 -2.65 4.67
C ASN A 379 -26.41 -2.15 3.52
N VAL A 380 -26.64 -2.62 2.29
CA VAL A 380 -25.84 -2.22 1.13
C VAL A 380 -25.96 -0.71 0.87
N ILE A 381 -27.18 -0.16 0.93
CA ILE A 381 -27.40 1.29 0.75
C ILE A 381 -26.64 2.10 1.82
N GLN A 382 -26.75 1.70 3.09
CA GLN A 382 -26.11 2.44 4.17
C GLN A 382 -24.59 2.35 4.11
N GLY A 383 -24.03 1.20 3.71
CA GLY A 383 -22.59 1.06 3.54
C GLY A 383 -22.07 1.89 2.39
N LEU A 384 -22.77 1.96 1.24
CA LEU A 384 -22.44 2.87 0.15
C LEU A 384 -22.50 4.34 0.59
N ALA A 385 -23.49 4.72 1.39
CA ALA A 385 -23.59 6.06 1.93
C ALA A 385 -22.39 6.41 2.81
N VAL A 386 -22.01 5.51 3.73
CA VAL A 386 -20.81 5.67 4.58
C VAL A 386 -19.53 5.70 3.74
N SER A 387 -19.44 4.87 2.71
CA SER A 387 -18.32 4.84 1.76
C SER A 387 -18.09 6.21 1.11
N LEU A 388 -19.14 6.86 0.63
CA LEU A 388 -19.07 8.21 0.04
C LEU A 388 -18.75 9.27 1.09
N GLU A 389 -19.40 9.22 2.26
CA GLU A 389 -19.16 10.16 3.37
C GLU A 389 -17.71 10.11 3.87
N ALA A 390 -17.10 8.92 3.89
CA ALA A 390 -15.75 8.71 4.39
C ALA A 390 -14.66 9.47 3.62
N CYS A 391 -14.96 9.98 2.44
CA CYS A 391 -14.04 10.83 1.67
C CYS A 391 -13.86 12.22 2.28
N ALA A 392 -14.83 12.73 3.05
CA ALA A 392 -14.88 14.14 3.45
C ALA A 392 -13.72 14.54 4.39
N LEU A 393 -13.59 13.89 5.54
CA LEU A 393 -12.58 14.30 6.53
C LEU A 393 -11.13 14.07 6.07
N PRO A 394 -10.78 12.93 5.45
CA PRO A 394 -9.41 12.75 4.94
C PRO A 394 -9.05 13.78 3.87
N THR A 395 -9.97 14.12 2.98
CA THR A 395 -9.74 15.14 1.94
C THR A 395 -9.50 16.52 2.56
N ILE A 396 -10.30 16.92 3.56
CA ILE A 396 -10.10 18.19 4.27
C ILE A 396 -8.73 18.21 4.96
N ALA A 397 -8.32 17.11 5.57
CA ALA A 397 -7.00 16.99 6.21
C ALA A 397 -5.86 17.13 5.18
N ILE A 398 -5.97 16.45 4.05
CA ILE A 398 -4.99 16.54 2.95
C ILE A 398 -4.92 17.97 2.40
N VAL A 399 -6.06 18.62 2.14
CA VAL A 399 -6.13 20.01 1.66
C VAL A 399 -5.48 20.97 2.65
N ALA A 400 -5.78 20.83 3.94
CA ALA A 400 -5.14 21.63 4.97
C ALA A 400 -3.62 21.42 5.00
N GLY A 401 -3.18 20.16 4.90
CA GLY A 401 -1.77 19.82 4.82
C GLY A 401 -1.06 20.45 3.63
N ILE A 402 -1.64 20.38 2.44
CA ILE A 402 -1.10 20.99 1.21
C ILE A 402 -0.97 22.51 1.40
N ILE A 403 -2.02 23.19 1.86
CA ILE A 403 -2.01 24.65 2.04
C ILE A 403 -0.94 25.06 3.04
N LEU A 404 -0.87 24.38 4.19
CA LEU A 404 0.11 24.71 5.24
C LEU A 404 1.55 24.51 4.75
N THR A 405 1.84 23.36 4.14
CA THR A 405 3.20 23.02 3.71
C THR A 405 3.65 23.82 2.50
N TYR A 406 2.72 24.13 1.58
CA TYR A 406 3.01 24.98 0.45
C TYR A 406 3.33 26.42 0.87
N ASN A 407 2.62 26.97 1.84
CA ASN A 407 2.89 28.32 2.37
C ASN A 407 4.22 28.38 3.14
N LEU A 408 4.68 27.27 3.75
CA LEU A 408 5.92 27.20 4.50
C LEU A 408 7.14 26.98 3.60
N GLY A 409 7.07 26.06 2.65
CA GLY A 409 8.23 25.60 1.89
C GLY A 409 7.95 25.32 0.42
N GLY A 410 6.86 25.86 -0.15
CA GLY A 410 6.45 25.61 -1.51
C GLY A 410 6.17 24.13 -1.78
N LEU A 411 6.29 23.72 -3.03
CA LEU A 411 6.12 22.31 -3.43
C LEU A 411 7.16 21.39 -2.77
N PHE A 412 8.38 21.87 -2.55
CA PHE A 412 9.39 21.09 -1.83
C PHE A 412 9.00 20.87 -0.36
N GLY A 413 8.39 21.85 0.29
CA GLY A 413 7.84 21.69 1.64
C GLY A 413 6.74 20.62 1.70
N THR A 414 5.85 20.57 0.71
CA THR A 414 4.82 19.51 0.59
C THR A 414 5.47 18.13 0.38
N ALA A 415 6.53 18.06 -0.42
CA ALA A 415 7.29 16.84 -0.64
C ALA A 415 7.97 16.33 0.64
N ILE A 416 8.54 17.23 1.44
CA ILE A 416 9.15 16.91 2.75
C ILE A 416 8.09 16.42 3.74
N ALA A 417 6.91 17.04 3.80
CA ALA A 417 5.81 16.57 4.65
C ALA A 417 5.39 15.14 4.27
N THR A 418 5.23 14.86 2.98
CA THR A 418 4.87 13.53 2.49
C THR A 418 5.95 12.50 2.78
N THR A 419 7.23 12.86 2.58
CA THR A 419 8.37 12.02 2.94
C THR A 419 8.38 11.70 4.43
N THR A 420 8.08 12.67 5.28
CA THR A 420 8.07 12.49 6.73
C THR A 420 6.89 11.60 7.17
N MET A 421 5.72 11.73 6.54
CA MET A 421 4.63 10.75 6.71
C MET A 421 5.15 9.34 6.46
N LEU A 422 5.77 9.11 5.30
CA LEU A 422 6.27 7.80 4.89
C LEU A 422 7.48 7.33 5.71
N GLY A 423 8.19 8.21 6.38
CA GLY A 423 9.22 7.84 7.33
C GLY A 423 8.73 6.87 8.41
N LEU A 424 7.45 6.97 8.83
CA LEU A 424 6.82 6.06 9.79
C LEU A 424 6.32 4.75 9.15
N ALA A 425 6.52 4.52 7.85
CA ALA A 425 6.00 3.35 7.15
C ALA A 425 6.41 2.02 7.81
N GLY A 426 7.62 1.92 8.36
CA GLY A 426 8.05 0.73 9.08
C GLY A 426 7.14 0.33 10.24
N MET A 427 6.66 1.30 11.02
CA MET A 427 5.72 1.06 12.11
C MET A 427 4.28 0.86 11.61
N ILE A 428 3.86 1.61 10.60
CA ILE A 428 2.51 1.49 10.03
C ILE A 428 2.34 0.14 9.31
N VAL A 429 3.33 -0.31 8.53
CA VAL A 429 3.33 -1.65 7.92
C VAL A 429 3.31 -2.76 8.97
N ALA A 430 3.98 -2.54 10.11
CA ALA A 430 3.93 -3.49 11.23
C ALA A 430 2.51 -3.70 11.75
N LEU A 431 1.70 -2.64 11.81
CA LEU A 431 0.29 -2.72 12.17
C LEU A 431 -0.55 -3.42 11.11
N ASP A 432 -0.27 -3.21 9.84
CA ASP A 432 -1.01 -3.82 8.74
C ASP A 432 -0.74 -5.32 8.67
N ALA A 433 0.53 -5.72 8.61
CA ALA A 433 0.93 -7.12 8.56
C ALA A 433 0.63 -7.91 9.85
N PHE A 434 0.30 -7.24 10.95
CA PHE A 434 -0.27 -7.86 12.15
C PHE A 434 -1.64 -8.50 11.84
N GLY A 435 -2.49 -7.86 11.04
CA GLY A 435 -3.84 -8.32 10.70
C GLY A 435 -3.88 -9.73 10.09
N PRO A 436 -3.21 -9.99 8.94
CA PRO A 436 -3.20 -11.32 8.33
C PRO A 436 -2.67 -12.43 9.25
N VAL A 437 -1.72 -12.09 10.13
CA VAL A 437 -1.18 -13.07 11.09
C VAL A 437 -2.21 -13.45 12.16
N THR A 438 -2.98 -12.49 12.64
CA THR A 438 -4.03 -12.74 13.66
C THR A 438 -5.23 -13.44 13.07
N ASP A 439 -5.65 -13.09 11.86
CA ASP A 439 -6.72 -13.71 11.11
C ASP A 439 -6.42 -15.20 10.89
N ASN A 440 -5.29 -15.51 10.27
CA ASN A 440 -4.83 -16.88 10.07
C ASN A 440 -4.59 -17.66 11.37
N ALA A 441 -4.18 -17.00 12.47
CA ALA A 441 -4.07 -17.66 13.75
C ALA A 441 -5.45 -18.10 14.27
N GLY A 442 -6.49 -17.32 14.02
CA GLY A 442 -7.90 -17.68 14.27
C GLY A 442 -8.32 -18.88 13.45
N GLY A 443 -8.08 -18.88 12.13
CA GLY A 443 -8.39 -19.97 11.23
C GLY A 443 -7.68 -21.28 11.64
N ILE A 444 -6.37 -21.22 12.00
CA ILE A 444 -5.63 -22.37 12.50
C ILE A 444 -6.23 -22.87 13.82
N ALA A 445 -6.62 -22.00 14.73
CA ALA A 445 -7.22 -22.37 15.99
C ALA A 445 -8.55 -23.11 15.80
N GLU A 446 -9.40 -22.63 14.89
CA GLU A 446 -10.70 -23.27 14.55
C GLU A 446 -10.48 -24.62 13.88
N MET A 447 -9.69 -24.67 12.78
CA MET A 447 -9.42 -25.90 12.03
C MET A 447 -8.71 -26.98 12.86
N SER A 448 -7.98 -26.58 13.90
CA SER A 448 -7.29 -27.51 14.81
C SER A 448 -8.15 -27.95 15.98
N GLY A 449 -9.36 -27.39 16.15
CA GLY A 449 -10.27 -27.69 17.25
C GLY A 449 -9.71 -27.28 18.61
N LEU A 450 -9.03 -26.12 18.70
CA LEU A 450 -8.53 -25.61 19.97
C LEU A 450 -9.67 -25.19 20.91
N PRO A 451 -9.42 -25.14 22.25
CA PRO A 451 -10.44 -24.72 23.22
C PRO A 451 -11.03 -23.35 22.91
N LYS A 452 -12.33 -23.14 23.25
CA LYS A 452 -13.05 -21.88 22.99
C LYS A 452 -12.39 -20.64 23.60
N GLU A 453 -11.66 -20.80 24.70
CA GLU A 453 -10.91 -19.72 25.35
C GLU A 453 -9.78 -19.22 24.46
N VAL A 454 -9.13 -20.11 23.71
CA VAL A 454 -8.08 -19.77 22.75
C VAL A 454 -8.72 -19.04 21.56
N ARG A 455 -9.85 -19.55 21.06
CA ARG A 455 -10.59 -18.88 19.97
C ARG A 455 -10.99 -17.45 20.35
N ARG A 456 -11.48 -17.23 21.58
CA ARG A 456 -11.76 -15.87 22.08
C ARG A 456 -10.55 -14.95 22.05
N SER A 457 -9.36 -15.49 22.37
CA SER A 457 -8.12 -14.70 22.33
C SER A 457 -7.71 -14.38 20.91
N THR A 458 -7.81 -15.32 19.95
CA THR A 458 -7.51 -15.10 18.55
C THR A 458 -8.54 -14.16 17.90
N ASP A 459 -9.82 -14.30 18.18
CA ASP A 459 -10.89 -13.41 17.70
C ASP A 459 -10.69 -11.96 18.17
N ALA A 460 -10.27 -11.78 19.44
CA ALA A 460 -9.96 -10.45 19.96
C ALA A 460 -8.75 -9.81 19.26
N LEU A 461 -7.74 -10.61 18.90
CA LEU A 461 -6.58 -10.15 18.12
C LEU A 461 -7.00 -9.81 16.68
N ASP A 462 -7.82 -10.65 16.05
CA ASP A 462 -8.28 -10.47 14.69
C ASP A 462 -9.19 -9.25 14.54
N ALA A 463 -10.13 -9.01 15.47
CA ALA A 463 -10.96 -7.81 15.47
C ALA A 463 -10.16 -6.51 15.49
N VAL A 464 -9.03 -6.49 16.18
CA VAL A 464 -8.08 -5.36 16.14
C VAL A 464 -7.28 -5.37 14.84
N GLY A 465 -6.89 -6.54 14.34
CA GLY A 465 -6.21 -6.74 13.06
C GLY A 465 -6.98 -6.11 11.89
N ASN A 466 -8.30 -6.30 11.84
CA ASN A 466 -9.14 -5.70 10.79
C ASN A 466 -9.20 -4.16 10.89
N THR A 467 -9.24 -3.63 12.11
CA THR A 467 -9.18 -2.17 12.29
C THR A 467 -7.83 -1.63 11.86
N THR A 468 -6.72 -2.29 12.19
CA THR A 468 -5.38 -1.84 11.77
C THR A 468 -5.19 -1.95 10.25
N LYS A 469 -5.68 -3.02 9.61
CA LYS A 469 -5.71 -3.15 8.13
C LYS A 469 -6.43 -1.93 7.49
N ALA A 470 -7.58 -1.50 8.01
CA ALA A 470 -8.31 -0.36 7.49
C ALA A 470 -7.55 0.96 7.69
N VAL A 471 -7.02 1.18 8.89
CA VAL A 471 -6.27 2.39 9.28
C VAL A 471 -5.02 2.57 8.42
N THR A 472 -4.28 1.49 8.17
CA THR A 472 -3.05 1.54 7.37
C THR A 472 -3.32 1.77 5.88
N LYS A 473 -4.43 1.27 5.35
CA LYS A 473 -4.89 1.60 3.99
C LYS A 473 -5.24 3.08 3.84
N GLY A 474 -5.93 3.67 4.83
CA GLY A 474 -6.19 5.10 4.87
C GLY A 474 -4.90 5.94 4.84
N TYR A 475 -3.92 5.57 5.66
CA TYR A 475 -2.59 6.18 5.64
C TYR A 475 -1.89 6.03 4.29
N ALA A 476 -1.89 4.84 3.71
CA ALA A 476 -1.27 4.56 2.41
C ALA A 476 -1.87 5.44 1.30
N ILE A 477 -3.19 5.59 1.28
CA ILE A 477 -3.90 6.42 0.29
C ILE A 477 -3.62 7.90 0.50
N GLY A 478 -3.65 8.38 1.74
CA GLY A 478 -3.34 9.78 2.06
C GLY A 478 -1.93 10.17 1.66
N SER A 479 -0.94 9.33 1.98
CA SER A 479 0.45 9.56 1.59
C SER A 479 0.68 9.43 0.08
N ALA A 480 -0.02 8.50 -0.59
CA ALA A 480 0.07 8.34 -2.03
C ALA A 480 -0.54 9.52 -2.81
N GLY A 481 -1.66 10.08 -2.33
CA GLY A 481 -2.25 11.27 -2.93
C GLY A 481 -1.30 12.47 -2.90
N LEU A 482 -0.68 12.71 -1.75
CA LEU A 482 0.34 13.76 -1.62
C LEU A 482 1.60 13.43 -2.44
N GLY A 483 2.06 12.16 -2.43
CA GLY A 483 3.21 11.70 -3.23
C GLY A 483 2.99 11.82 -4.72
N ALA A 484 1.79 11.52 -5.20
CA ALA A 484 1.43 11.68 -6.61
C ALA A 484 1.39 13.16 -7.03
N LEU A 485 0.98 14.07 -6.13
CA LEU A 485 1.07 15.51 -6.38
C LEU A 485 2.53 15.97 -6.54
N VAL A 486 3.46 15.39 -5.76
CA VAL A 486 4.90 15.64 -5.90
C VAL A 486 5.42 15.11 -7.24
N LEU A 487 4.98 13.93 -7.67
CA LEU A 487 5.31 13.36 -8.99
C LEU A 487 4.77 14.22 -10.14
N PHE A 488 3.54 14.71 -10.02
CA PHE A 488 2.96 15.63 -11.01
C PHE A 488 3.75 16.94 -11.09
N ALA A 489 4.18 17.47 -9.94
CA ALA A 489 5.05 18.64 -9.91
C ALA A 489 6.38 18.35 -10.62
N ALA A 490 7.00 17.20 -10.37
CA ALA A 490 8.21 16.77 -11.06
C ALA A 490 8.02 16.69 -12.59
N TYR A 491 6.87 16.10 -13.04
CA TYR A 491 6.53 16.09 -14.47
C TYR A 491 6.46 17.48 -15.07
N ASN A 492 5.77 18.41 -14.42
CA ASN A 492 5.61 19.77 -14.92
C ASN A 492 6.95 20.52 -14.96
N TYR A 493 7.76 20.40 -13.93
CA TYR A 493 9.10 21.02 -13.90
C TYR A 493 10.06 20.41 -14.93
N ASP A 494 10.08 19.10 -15.10
CA ASP A 494 10.89 18.43 -16.11
C ASP A 494 10.49 18.84 -17.52
N LEU A 495 9.19 18.87 -17.82
CA LEU A 495 8.68 19.30 -19.11
C LEU A 495 9.10 20.73 -19.42
N ASN A 496 8.94 21.66 -18.48
CA ASN A 496 9.36 23.05 -18.66
C ASN A 496 10.88 23.18 -18.78
N HIS A 497 11.64 22.38 -18.05
CA HIS A 497 13.09 22.35 -18.17
C HIS A 497 13.52 21.91 -19.58
N PHE A 498 12.99 20.81 -20.12
CA PHE A 498 13.33 20.34 -21.46
C PHE A 498 12.95 21.35 -22.54
N ILE A 499 11.78 22.00 -22.41
CA ILE A 499 11.35 23.05 -23.33
C ILE A 499 12.30 24.25 -23.28
N ALA A 500 12.69 24.69 -22.08
CA ALA A 500 13.62 25.82 -21.90
C ALA A 500 14.98 25.52 -22.48
N GLU A 501 15.55 24.36 -22.20
CA GLU A 501 16.86 23.94 -22.71
C GLU A 501 16.85 23.78 -24.25
N ALA A 502 15.80 23.18 -24.82
CA ALA A 502 15.68 22.99 -26.26
C ALA A 502 15.58 24.31 -27.03
N ASN A 503 15.06 25.37 -26.41
CA ASN A 503 14.85 26.68 -27.03
C ASN A 503 16.03 27.65 -26.82
N LYS A 504 17.08 27.25 -26.09
CA LYS A 504 18.31 28.07 -26.00
C LYS A 504 18.99 28.21 -27.36
N GLU A 505 19.59 29.37 -27.62
CA GLU A 505 20.32 29.65 -28.86
C GLU A 505 21.49 28.68 -29.01
N GLY A 506 21.56 27.97 -30.14
CA GLY A 506 22.59 26.96 -30.41
C GLY A 506 22.41 25.61 -29.71
N ALA A 507 21.27 25.35 -29.04
CA ALA A 507 21.03 24.10 -28.40
C ALA A 507 20.99 22.91 -29.38
N THR A 508 21.71 21.85 -29.05
CA THR A 508 21.75 20.58 -29.80
C THR A 508 21.01 19.45 -29.10
N GLY A 509 20.74 19.62 -27.80
CA GLY A 509 19.95 18.65 -26.97
C GLY A 509 18.46 18.91 -27.01
N TYR A 510 17.69 17.89 -26.62
CA TYR A 510 16.24 17.94 -26.41
C TYR A 510 15.44 18.43 -27.62
N GLN A 511 15.84 18.08 -28.82
CA GLN A 511 15.29 18.59 -30.09
C GLN A 511 13.79 18.29 -30.23
N PHE A 512 13.27 17.24 -29.58
CA PHE A 512 11.86 16.91 -29.58
C PHE A 512 11.02 18.03 -28.97
N PHE A 513 11.54 18.77 -27.99
CA PHE A 513 10.85 19.84 -27.25
C PHE A 513 11.03 21.23 -27.88
N LYS A 514 11.77 21.35 -28.96
CA LYS A 514 12.01 22.65 -29.62
C LYS A 514 10.72 23.22 -30.19
N GLY A 515 10.41 24.47 -29.81
CA GLY A 515 9.21 25.19 -30.24
C GLY A 515 7.91 24.69 -29.58
N VAL A 516 7.99 23.75 -28.63
CA VAL A 516 6.82 23.28 -27.89
C VAL A 516 6.35 24.37 -26.94
N GLN A 517 5.04 24.63 -26.96
CA GLN A 517 4.35 25.48 -26.01
C GLN A 517 3.28 24.64 -25.32
N VAL A 518 3.21 24.69 -24.01
CA VAL A 518 2.22 23.98 -23.20
C VAL A 518 1.30 25.00 -22.54
N ASP A 519 0.01 24.69 -22.54
CA ASP A 519 -1.01 25.48 -21.88
C ASP A 519 -1.89 24.60 -21.01
N PHE A 520 -1.84 24.83 -19.71
CA PHE A 520 -2.65 24.11 -18.71
C PHE A 520 -3.90 24.90 -18.31
N GLY A 521 -4.29 25.92 -19.07
CA GLY A 521 -5.52 26.67 -18.86
C GLY A 521 -6.76 25.77 -19.01
N LEU A 522 -7.77 25.99 -18.17
CA LEU A 522 -9.01 25.21 -18.23
C LEU A 522 -9.89 25.55 -19.44
N ASP A 523 -9.58 26.58 -20.17
CA ASP A 523 -10.16 26.96 -21.45
C ASP A 523 -9.58 26.19 -22.64
N ASN A 524 -8.42 25.49 -22.41
CA ASN A 524 -7.87 24.57 -23.40
C ASN A 524 -8.67 23.26 -23.41
N PRO A 525 -9.34 22.87 -24.52
CA PRO A 525 -10.15 21.67 -24.59
C PRO A 525 -9.35 20.39 -24.38
N TYR A 526 -8.07 20.35 -24.72
CA TYR A 526 -7.22 19.17 -24.53
C TYR A 526 -6.86 18.95 -23.06
N VAL A 527 -6.78 20.02 -22.27
CA VAL A 527 -6.67 19.93 -20.80
C VAL A 527 -7.95 19.30 -20.22
N VAL A 528 -9.13 19.74 -20.68
CA VAL A 528 -10.42 19.15 -20.24
C VAL A 528 -10.51 17.68 -20.64
N VAL A 529 -10.09 17.31 -21.85
CA VAL A 529 -10.01 15.90 -22.30
C VAL A 529 -9.09 15.10 -21.40
N GLY A 530 -7.91 15.61 -21.09
CA GLY A 530 -6.97 14.98 -20.17
C GLY A 530 -7.58 14.75 -18.78
N LEU A 531 -8.19 15.77 -18.17
CA LEU A 531 -8.87 15.69 -16.87
C LEU A 531 -9.98 14.62 -16.87
N LEU A 532 -10.83 14.59 -17.90
CA LEU A 532 -11.93 13.62 -18.00
C LEU A 532 -11.39 12.17 -18.12
N LEU A 533 -10.41 11.95 -18.99
CA LEU A 533 -9.79 10.62 -19.15
C LEU A 533 -9.04 10.20 -17.90
N GLY A 534 -8.32 11.13 -17.26
CA GLY A 534 -7.66 10.89 -15.99
C GLY A 534 -8.66 10.52 -14.88
N GLY A 535 -9.76 11.25 -14.78
CA GLY A 535 -10.82 10.97 -13.83
C GLY A 535 -11.52 9.62 -14.08
N LEU A 536 -11.61 9.18 -15.32
CA LEU A 536 -12.20 7.89 -15.71
C LEU A 536 -11.35 6.70 -15.26
N ILE A 537 -10.02 6.79 -15.31
CA ILE A 537 -9.10 5.65 -15.09
C ILE A 537 -9.33 4.97 -13.73
N PRO A 538 -9.40 5.65 -12.58
CA PRO A 538 -9.63 4.98 -11.29
C PRO A 538 -10.98 4.26 -11.20
N PHE A 539 -12.04 4.81 -11.82
CA PHE A 539 -13.35 4.15 -11.87
C PHE A 539 -13.32 2.90 -12.74
N LEU A 540 -12.76 3.01 -13.94
CA LEU A 540 -12.64 1.87 -14.85
C LEU A 540 -11.78 0.76 -14.26
N PHE A 541 -10.63 1.13 -13.68
CA PHE A 541 -9.74 0.22 -12.99
C PHE A 541 -10.42 -0.49 -11.80
N GLY A 542 -11.12 0.27 -10.95
CA GLY A 542 -11.88 -0.26 -9.82
C GLY A 542 -12.99 -1.21 -10.27
N GLY A 543 -13.76 -0.84 -11.30
CA GLY A 543 -14.80 -1.68 -11.89
C GLY A 543 -14.26 -2.98 -12.45
N MET A 544 -13.12 -2.93 -13.15
CA MET A 544 -12.44 -4.14 -13.67
C MET A 544 -11.93 -5.03 -12.54
N ALA A 545 -11.35 -4.46 -11.49
CA ALA A 545 -10.87 -5.19 -10.31
C ALA A 545 -12.03 -5.89 -9.57
N MET A 546 -13.14 -5.18 -9.36
CA MET A 546 -14.36 -5.74 -8.76
C MET A 546 -14.91 -6.92 -9.57
N THR A 547 -14.98 -6.75 -10.89
CA THR A 547 -15.45 -7.80 -11.81
C THR A 547 -14.53 -9.02 -11.79
N ALA A 548 -13.21 -8.80 -11.68
CA ALA A 548 -12.23 -9.87 -11.58
C ALA A 548 -12.42 -10.72 -10.32
N VAL A 549 -12.66 -10.07 -9.16
CA VAL A 549 -12.98 -10.77 -7.90
C VAL A 549 -14.30 -11.55 -8.03
N GLY A 550 -15.34 -10.94 -8.62
CA GLY A 550 -16.62 -11.61 -8.83
C GLY A 550 -16.48 -12.88 -9.69
N ARG A 551 -15.66 -12.84 -10.75
CA ARG A 551 -15.38 -14.03 -11.59
C ARG A 551 -14.57 -15.09 -10.84
N ALA A 552 -13.57 -14.70 -10.08
CA ALA A 552 -12.76 -15.61 -9.29
C ALA A 552 -13.58 -16.27 -8.17
N GLY A 553 -14.39 -15.50 -7.45
CA GLY A 553 -15.31 -15.99 -6.43
C GLY A 553 -16.37 -16.93 -7.00
N GLY A 554 -16.96 -16.60 -8.16
CA GLY A 554 -17.90 -17.49 -8.85
C GLY A 554 -17.28 -18.83 -9.21
N ALA A 555 -16.03 -18.86 -9.66
CA ALA A 555 -15.32 -20.11 -9.94
C ALA A 555 -15.10 -20.96 -8.68
N ILE A 556 -14.84 -20.34 -7.54
CA ILE A 556 -14.73 -21.04 -6.25
C ILE A 556 -16.07 -21.56 -5.78
N VAL A 557 -17.15 -20.79 -5.92
CA VAL A 557 -18.51 -21.25 -5.62
C VAL A 557 -18.82 -22.56 -6.37
N GLU A 558 -18.52 -22.60 -7.68
CA GLU A 558 -18.73 -23.80 -8.49
C GLU A 558 -17.86 -24.97 -8.03
N GLU A 559 -16.59 -24.73 -7.70
CA GLU A 559 -15.68 -25.78 -7.24
C GLU A 559 -16.09 -26.33 -5.87
N VAL A 560 -16.48 -25.50 -4.91
CA VAL A 560 -16.94 -25.94 -3.59
C VAL A 560 -18.22 -26.76 -3.73
N ARG A 561 -19.19 -26.30 -4.53
CA ARG A 561 -20.42 -27.06 -4.83
C ARG A 561 -20.13 -28.40 -5.50
N ARG A 562 -19.17 -28.42 -6.44
CA ARG A 562 -18.71 -29.65 -7.10
C ARG A 562 -18.16 -30.65 -6.10
N GLN A 563 -17.33 -30.20 -5.16
CA GLN A 563 -16.75 -31.08 -4.14
C GLN A 563 -17.82 -31.61 -3.17
N PHE A 564 -18.73 -30.78 -2.69
CA PHE A 564 -19.83 -31.23 -1.82
C PHE A 564 -20.72 -32.26 -2.48
N LYS A 565 -20.99 -32.10 -3.79
CA LYS A 565 -21.78 -33.08 -4.57
C LYS A 565 -21.00 -34.35 -4.81
N ALA A 566 -19.71 -34.29 -5.16
CA ALA A 566 -18.88 -35.45 -5.49
C ALA A 566 -18.48 -36.26 -4.22
N LYS A 567 -18.35 -35.59 -3.08
CA LYS A 567 -17.92 -36.17 -1.80
C LYS A 567 -18.88 -35.78 -0.67
N PRO A 568 -20.08 -36.40 -0.57
CA PRO A 568 -21.06 -36.05 0.47
C PRO A 568 -20.55 -36.28 1.91
N GLY A 569 -19.49 -37.07 2.09
CA GLY A 569 -18.82 -37.28 3.36
C GLY A 569 -18.12 -36.05 3.93
N ILE A 570 -17.80 -35.04 3.07
CA ILE A 570 -17.20 -33.78 3.51
C ILE A 570 -18.12 -33.10 4.55
N MET A 571 -19.42 -32.92 4.23
CA MET A 571 -20.38 -32.29 5.15
C MET A 571 -20.58 -33.06 6.44
N LYS A 572 -20.35 -34.36 6.43
CA LYS A 572 -20.40 -35.24 7.63
C LYS A 572 -19.08 -35.30 8.39
N GLY A 573 -18.02 -34.66 7.90
CA GLY A 573 -16.67 -34.72 8.47
C GLY A 573 -15.96 -36.07 8.30
N THR A 574 -16.46 -36.96 7.43
CA THR A 574 -15.89 -38.29 7.17
C THR A 574 -14.93 -38.34 6.00
N GLU A 575 -14.93 -37.32 5.16
CA GLU A 575 -14.01 -37.14 4.03
C GLU A 575 -13.38 -35.75 4.06
N LYS A 576 -12.12 -35.66 3.64
CA LYS A 576 -11.41 -34.37 3.55
C LYS A 576 -11.70 -33.67 2.22
N PRO A 577 -11.88 -32.33 2.22
CA PRO A 577 -11.90 -31.54 0.99
C PRO A 577 -10.57 -31.60 0.23
N ASP A 578 -10.63 -31.30 -1.05
CA ASP A 578 -9.44 -31.05 -1.88
C ASP A 578 -9.12 -29.54 -1.88
N TYR A 579 -8.38 -29.11 -0.87
CA TYR A 579 -7.96 -27.71 -0.72
C TYR A 579 -7.02 -27.26 -1.84
N ALA A 580 -6.17 -28.17 -2.35
CA ALA A 580 -5.20 -27.84 -3.40
C ALA A 580 -5.88 -27.44 -4.70
N ALA A 581 -7.01 -28.07 -5.03
CA ALA A 581 -7.79 -27.72 -6.21
C ALA A 581 -8.33 -26.30 -6.16
N ALA A 582 -8.81 -25.83 -5.01
CA ALA A 582 -9.28 -24.46 -4.81
C ALA A 582 -8.13 -23.43 -4.95
N VAL A 583 -6.98 -23.71 -4.33
CA VAL A 583 -5.79 -22.84 -4.44
C VAL A 583 -5.28 -22.73 -5.87
N ASP A 584 -5.18 -23.84 -6.60
CA ASP A 584 -4.71 -23.85 -8.01
C ASP A 584 -5.70 -23.10 -8.93
N LEU A 585 -6.99 -23.31 -8.74
CA LEU A 585 -8.05 -22.62 -9.50
C LEU A 585 -7.94 -21.11 -9.33
N LEU A 586 -7.87 -20.64 -8.09
CA LEU A 586 -7.73 -19.21 -7.79
C LEU A 586 -6.43 -18.62 -8.28
N THR A 587 -5.32 -19.35 -8.16
CA THR A 587 -4.01 -18.89 -8.65
C THR A 587 -4.08 -18.61 -10.16
N LYS A 588 -4.70 -19.53 -10.92
CA LYS A 588 -4.89 -19.35 -12.36
C LYS A 588 -5.80 -18.18 -12.69
N ALA A 589 -6.92 -18.07 -11.98
CA ALA A 589 -7.88 -16.98 -12.15
C ALA A 589 -7.24 -15.62 -11.84
N ALA A 590 -6.63 -15.46 -10.68
CA ALA A 590 -6.02 -14.19 -10.24
C ALA A 590 -4.94 -13.70 -11.22
N ILE A 591 -4.04 -14.58 -11.67
CA ILE A 591 -2.98 -14.21 -12.61
C ILE A 591 -3.56 -13.80 -13.98
N LYS A 592 -4.60 -14.48 -14.46
CA LYS A 592 -5.27 -14.13 -15.72
C LYS A 592 -5.98 -12.77 -15.61
N GLU A 593 -6.73 -12.58 -14.53
CA GLU A 593 -7.61 -11.44 -14.36
C GLU A 593 -6.84 -10.13 -14.02
N MET A 594 -5.64 -10.21 -13.44
CA MET A 594 -4.86 -9.01 -13.10
C MET A 594 -4.22 -8.32 -14.31
N VAL A 595 -4.00 -9.02 -15.44
CA VAL A 595 -3.19 -8.51 -16.56
C VAL A 595 -3.80 -7.26 -17.18
N ILE A 596 -5.06 -7.32 -17.59
CA ILE A 596 -5.71 -6.21 -18.31
C ILE A 596 -5.86 -4.97 -17.42
N PRO A 597 -6.36 -5.07 -16.17
CA PRO A 597 -6.43 -3.90 -15.31
C PRO A 597 -5.05 -3.26 -15.02
N SER A 598 -4.01 -4.08 -14.84
CA SER A 598 -2.66 -3.56 -14.57
C SER A 598 -2.05 -2.80 -15.76
N LEU A 599 -2.42 -3.14 -16.99
CA LEU A 599 -1.96 -2.44 -18.19
C LEU A 599 -2.63 -1.07 -18.38
N LEU A 600 -3.83 -0.87 -17.86
CA LEU A 600 -4.59 0.37 -18.04
C LEU A 600 -3.82 1.62 -17.57
N PRO A 601 -3.33 1.71 -16.31
CA PRO A 601 -2.60 2.89 -15.85
C PRO A 601 -1.22 3.05 -16.50
N VAL A 602 -0.61 1.96 -16.99
CA VAL A 602 0.69 2.01 -17.67
C VAL A 602 0.55 2.56 -19.09
N LEU A 603 -0.45 2.09 -19.83
CA LEU A 603 -0.61 2.45 -21.25
C LEU A 603 -1.33 3.78 -21.44
N SER A 604 -2.17 4.19 -20.51
CA SER A 604 -3.02 5.37 -20.68
C SER A 604 -2.27 6.67 -20.97
N PRO A 605 -1.17 7.06 -20.28
CA PRO A 605 -0.45 8.29 -20.61
C PRO A 605 0.23 8.22 -21.98
N ILE A 606 0.74 7.03 -22.34
CA ILE A 606 1.41 6.81 -23.63
C ILE A 606 0.40 6.92 -24.78
N VAL A 607 -0.73 6.23 -24.66
CA VAL A 607 -1.79 6.25 -25.68
C VAL A 607 -2.35 7.66 -25.84
N LEU A 608 -2.64 8.35 -24.74
CA LEU A 608 -3.13 9.73 -24.78
C LEU A 608 -2.13 10.65 -25.48
N PHE A 609 -0.84 10.56 -25.11
CA PHE A 609 0.20 11.35 -25.75
C PHE A 609 0.25 11.12 -27.27
N VAL A 610 0.31 9.85 -27.69
CA VAL A 610 0.41 9.50 -29.12
C VAL A 610 -0.82 9.97 -29.90
N VAL A 611 -2.02 9.77 -29.36
CA VAL A 611 -3.26 10.17 -30.03
C VAL A 611 -3.37 11.70 -30.17
N ILE A 612 -3.16 12.42 -29.07
CA ILE A 612 -3.29 13.90 -29.10
C ILE A 612 -2.15 14.53 -29.91
N ASN A 613 -0.94 13.99 -29.83
CA ASN A 613 0.18 14.47 -30.67
C ASN A 613 -0.13 14.31 -32.17
N ALA A 614 -0.78 13.23 -32.56
CA ALA A 614 -1.19 13.02 -33.97
C ALA A 614 -2.31 13.96 -34.42
N ILE A 615 -3.21 14.38 -33.52
CA ILE A 615 -4.38 15.20 -33.83
C ILE A 615 -4.07 16.69 -33.73
N ALA A 616 -3.36 17.12 -32.67
CA ALA A 616 -3.23 18.51 -32.28
C ALA A 616 -1.78 18.97 -32.05
N GLY A 617 -0.81 18.05 -32.10
CA GLY A 617 0.57 18.35 -31.94
C GLY A 617 1.12 18.19 -30.50
N LYS A 618 2.42 18.39 -30.35
CA LYS A 618 3.17 18.06 -29.14
C LYS A 618 2.75 18.85 -27.91
N GLY A 619 2.51 20.15 -28.04
CA GLY A 619 2.13 21.02 -26.93
C GLY A 619 0.84 20.57 -26.28
N GLU A 620 -0.18 20.34 -27.10
CA GLU A 620 -1.48 19.85 -26.64
C GLU A 620 -1.41 18.45 -26.05
N ALA A 621 -0.56 17.58 -26.61
CA ALA A 621 -0.34 16.25 -26.07
C ALA A 621 0.26 16.28 -24.66
N PHE A 622 1.26 17.13 -24.40
CA PHE A 622 1.83 17.31 -23.07
C PHE A 622 0.86 17.95 -22.10
N SER A 623 0.08 18.93 -22.56
CA SER A 623 -0.98 19.57 -21.75
C SER A 623 -2.06 18.56 -21.34
N ALA A 624 -2.50 17.71 -22.29
CA ALA A 624 -3.49 16.66 -22.02
C ALA A 624 -2.97 15.59 -21.05
N VAL A 625 -1.72 15.13 -21.22
CA VAL A 625 -1.11 14.16 -20.29
C VAL A 625 -0.99 14.75 -18.90
N GLY A 626 -0.47 15.97 -18.74
CA GLY A 626 -0.37 16.60 -17.42
C GLY A 626 -1.74 16.76 -16.75
N ALA A 627 -2.77 17.16 -17.51
CA ALA A 627 -4.13 17.22 -17.01
C ALA A 627 -4.68 15.84 -16.62
N MET A 628 -4.38 14.81 -17.41
CA MET A 628 -4.75 13.42 -17.07
C MET A 628 -4.14 12.97 -15.74
N LEU A 629 -2.88 13.32 -15.47
CA LEU A 629 -2.24 12.97 -14.18
C LEU A 629 -2.99 13.58 -13.01
N LEU A 630 -3.41 14.86 -13.10
CA LEU A 630 -4.24 15.50 -12.08
C LEU A 630 -5.60 14.80 -11.93
N GLY A 631 -6.25 14.47 -13.04
CA GLY A 631 -7.52 13.76 -13.04
C GLY A 631 -7.42 12.42 -12.32
N VAL A 632 -6.36 11.64 -12.61
CA VAL A 632 -6.09 10.35 -11.94
C VAL A 632 -5.86 10.53 -10.45
N ILE A 633 -5.09 11.55 -10.04
CA ILE A 633 -4.80 11.82 -8.63
C ILE A 633 -6.08 12.16 -7.87
N VAL A 634 -6.83 13.16 -8.33
CA VAL A 634 -8.04 13.66 -7.65
C VAL A 634 -9.07 12.55 -7.52
N THR A 635 -9.43 11.93 -8.64
CA THR A 635 -10.47 10.88 -8.65
C THR A 635 -9.98 9.61 -7.95
N GLY A 636 -8.71 9.26 -8.12
CA GLY A 636 -8.12 8.10 -7.48
C GLY A 636 -8.11 8.18 -5.96
N ILE A 637 -7.83 9.35 -5.38
CA ILE A 637 -7.91 9.55 -3.93
C ILE A 637 -9.34 9.30 -3.44
N PHE A 638 -10.36 9.88 -4.08
CA PHE A 638 -11.75 9.68 -3.68
C PHE A 638 -12.20 8.22 -3.81
N VAL A 639 -11.91 7.59 -4.94
CA VAL A 639 -12.25 6.18 -5.18
C VAL A 639 -11.57 5.27 -4.16
N ALA A 640 -10.27 5.45 -3.92
CA ALA A 640 -9.52 4.63 -2.98
C ALA A 640 -10.01 4.80 -1.54
N ILE A 641 -10.22 6.03 -1.06
CA ILE A 641 -10.73 6.29 0.30
C ILE A 641 -12.14 5.73 0.45
N SER A 642 -13.04 6.01 -0.50
CA SER A 642 -14.41 5.52 -0.50
C SER A 642 -14.45 3.99 -0.38
N MET A 643 -13.71 3.30 -1.26
CA MET A 643 -13.70 1.84 -1.28
C MET A 643 -13.10 1.23 -0.02
N THR A 644 -11.95 1.71 0.43
CA THR A 644 -11.26 1.11 1.59
C THR A 644 -11.99 1.38 2.90
N SER A 645 -12.45 2.60 3.14
CA SER A 645 -13.17 2.94 4.36
C SER A 645 -14.57 2.34 4.38
N GLY A 646 -15.29 2.34 3.25
CA GLY A 646 -16.61 1.74 3.12
C GLY A 646 -16.58 0.24 3.33
N GLY A 647 -15.65 -0.46 2.67
CA GLY A 647 -15.48 -1.90 2.86
C GLY A 647 -15.09 -2.28 4.28
N GLY A 648 -14.16 -1.51 4.91
CA GLY A 648 -13.80 -1.70 6.31
C GLY A 648 -14.96 -1.44 7.28
N ALA A 649 -15.86 -0.51 6.96
CA ALA A 649 -17.04 -0.26 7.75
C ALA A 649 -18.07 -1.40 7.65
N TRP A 650 -18.27 -2.03 6.47
CA TRP A 650 -19.10 -3.22 6.31
C TRP A 650 -18.58 -4.42 7.09
N ASP A 651 -17.28 -4.71 7.00
CA ASP A 651 -16.63 -5.81 7.71
C ASP A 651 -16.83 -5.67 9.23
N ASN A 652 -16.51 -4.51 9.78
CA ASN A 652 -16.70 -4.26 11.20
C ASN A 652 -18.17 -4.18 11.62
N ALA A 653 -19.09 -3.84 10.71
CA ALA A 653 -20.52 -3.97 10.98
C ALA A 653 -20.93 -5.44 11.10
N LYS A 654 -20.40 -6.36 10.28
CA LYS A 654 -20.59 -7.82 10.44
C LYS A 654 -20.06 -8.29 11.79
N LYS A 655 -18.81 -7.90 12.14
CA LYS A 655 -18.20 -8.30 13.42
C LYS A 655 -18.92 -7.79 14.65
N SER A 656 -19.66 -6.67 14.56
CA SER A 656 -20.47 -6.17 15.68
C SER A 656 -21.56 -7.15 16.13
N PHE A 657 -21.99 -8.08 15.26
CA PHE A 657 -22.98 -9.12 15.61
C PHE A 657 -22.36 -10.33 16.30
N GLU A 658 -21.06 -10.52 16.26
CA GLU A 658 -20.40 -11.64 16.95
C GLU A 658 -20.50 -11.52 18.46
N ASP A 659 -20.31 -10.31 19.00
CA ASP A 659 -20.53 -9.97 20.41
C ASP A 659 -22.00 -9.66 20.75
N GLY A 660 -22.80 -9.47 19.72
CA GLY A 660 -24.22 -9.13 19.81
C GLY A 660 -24.47 -7.63 19.75
N PHE A 661 -25.00 -7.20 18.61
CA PHE A 661 -25.40 -5.82 18.34
C PHE A 661 -26.77 -5.54 19.00
N VAL A 662 -26.85 -4.47 19.77
CA VAL A 662 -28.11 -3.98 20.32
C VAL A 662 -28.62 -2.84 19.45
N ASP A 663 -29.82 -3.04 18.85
CA ASP A 663 -30.42 -2.04 17.96
C ASP A 663 -31.05 -0.86 18.76
N LYS A 664 -31.60 0.11 18.00
CA LYS A 664 -32.24 1.30 18.59
C LYS A 664 -33.45 0.98 19.47
N ASP A 665 -34.08 -0.18 19.28
CA ASP A 665 -35.27 -0.63 20.03
C ASP A 665 -34.88 -1.52 21.23
N GLY A 666 -33.58 -1.68 21.48
CA GLY A 666 -33.06 -2.46 22.63
C GLY A 666 -32.99 -3.97 22.36
N VAL A 667 -33.28 -4.43 21.14
CA VAL A 667 -33.19 -5.84 20.77
C VAL A 667 -31.78 -6.25 20.49
N LYS A 668 -31.31 -7.34 21.09
CA LYS A 668 -29.96 -7.88 20.83
C LYS A 668 -29.99 -8.87 19.68
N HIS A 669 -29.24 -8.56 18.62
CA HIS A 669 -29.00 -9.41 17.45
C HIS A 669 -27.62 -10.07 17.55
N VAL A 670 -27.57 -11.39 17.40
CA VAL A 670 -26.35 -12.19 17.56
C VAL A 670 -25.95 -12.87 16.26
N LYS A 671 -24.78 -13.49 16.23
CA LYS A 671 -24.29 -14.32 15.12
C LYS A 671 -25.36 -15.34 14.71
N GLY A 672 -25.64 -15.45 13.40
CA GLY A 672 -26.66 -16.32 12.82
C GLY A 672 -28.06 -15.70 12.71
N SER A 673 -28.35 -14.54 13.33
CA SER A 673 -29.61 -13.81 13.14
C SER A 673 -29.78 -13.30 11.70
N GLU A 674 -31.01 -12.95 11.29
CA GLU A 674 -31.26 -12.36 9.95
C GLU A 674 -30.51 -11.04 9.75
N ALA A 675 -30.35 -10.23 10.80
CA ALA A 675 -29.53 -9.03 10.76
C ALA A 675 -28.05 -9.34 10.51
N HIS A 676 -27.52 -10.41 11.13
CA HIS A 676 -26.17 -10.87 10.85
C HIS A 676 -26.02 -11.35 9.39
N LYS A 677 -26.98 -12.11 8.86
CA LYS A 677 -26.94 -12.53 7.44
C LYS A 677 -26.97 -11.34 6.48
N ALA A 678 -27.75 -10.31 6.80
CA ALA A 678 -27.76 -9.06 6.04
C ALA A 678 -26.41 -8.35 6.10
N SER A 679 -25.73 -8.35 7.26
CA SER A 679 -24.39 -7.77 7.40
C SER A 679 -23.32 -8.55 6.63
N VAL A 680 -23.41 -9.88 6.57
CA VAL A 680 -22.55 -10.73 5.71
C VAL A 680 -22.69 -10.36 4.24
N THR A 681 -23.92 -10.08 3.77
CA THR A 681 -24.13 -9.63 2.39
C THR A 681 -23.40 -8.30 2.10
N GLY A 682 -23.46 -7.36 3.05
CA GLY A 682 -22.72 -6.09 2.91
C GLY A 682 -21.20 -6.28 2.90
N ASP A 683 -20.70 -7.15 3.76
CA ASP A 683 -19.28 -7.49 3.82
C ASP A 683 -18.80 -8.15 2.52
N THR A 684 -19.59 -9.07 1.97
CA THR A 684 -19.32 -9.69 0.65
C THR A 684 -19.16 -8.63 -0.48
N VAL A 685 -19.91 -7.52 -0.43
CA VAL A 685 -19.74 -6.37 -1.34
C VAL A 685 -18.51 -5.55 -0.95
N GLY A 686 -18.30 -5.36 0.35
CA GLY A 686 -17.21 -4.57 0.92
C GLY A 686 -15.82 -5.16 0.75
N ASP A 687 -15.71 -6.48 0.72
CA ASP A 687 -14.44 -7.21 0.59
C ASP A 687 -13.65 -6.85 -0.68
N PRO A 688 -14.21 -6.96 -1.89
CA PRO A 688 -13.53 -6.50 -3.09
C PRO A 688 -13.21 -4.99 -3.07
N TYR A 689 -14.04 -4.18 -2.37
CA TYR A 689 -13.80 -2.75 -2.17
C TYR A 689 -12.54 -2.51 -1.35
N LYS A 690 -12.48 -3.06 -0.11
CA LYS A 690 -11.42 -2.73 0.85
C LYS A 690 -10.08 -3.40 0.58
N ASP A 691 -10.07 -4.59 -0.04
CA ASP A 691 -8.89 -5.44 -0.12
C ASP A 691 -8.36 -5.63 -1.54
N THR A 692 -9.15 -5.31 -2.58
CA THR A 692 -8.72 -5.44 -3.98
C THR A 692 -8.76 -4.09 -4.71
N ALA A 693 -9.95 -3.59 -5.03
CA ALA A 693 -10.11 -2.43 -5.89
C ALA A 693 -9.56 -1.14 -5.26
N GLY A 694 -9.99 -0.82 -4.03
CA GLY A 694 -9.57 0.40 -3.33
C GLY A 694 -8.06 0.51 -3.16
N PRO A 695 -7.40 -0.47 -2.52
CA PRO A 695 -5.94 -0.42 -2.35
C PRO A 695 -5.16 -0.46 -3.67
N ALA A 696 -5.64 -1.16 -4.70
CA ALA A 696 -4.94 -1.25 -5.98
C ALA A 696 -5.01 0.05 -6.80
N VAL A 697 -5.93 0.96 -6.51
CA VAL A 697 -5.95 2.32 -7.08
C VAL A 697 -4.70 3.10 -6.66
N ASN A 698 -4.15 2.85 -5.47
CA ASN A 698 -2.95 3.51 -4.96
C ASN A 698 -1.73 3.31 -5.90
N PRO A 699 -1.24 2.08 -6.21
CA PRO A 699 -0.19 1.90 -7.20
C PRO A 699 -0.60 2.37 -8.60
N ALA A 700 -1.89 2.27 -8.98
CA ALA A 700 -2.35 2.76 -10.28
C ALA A 700 -2.13 4.27 -10.45
N ILE A 701 -2.40 5.09 -9.44
CA ILE A 701 -2.13 6.53 -9.46
C ILE A 701 -0.63 6.79 -9.67
N LYS A 702 0.23 6.12 -8.91
CA LYS A 702 1.68 6.34 -8.93
C LYS A 702 2.31 5.90 -10.24
N ILE A 703 1.97 4.71 -10.72
CA ILE A 703 2.55 4.17 -11.96
C ILE A 703 2.17 5.04 -13.17
N THR A 704 0.95 5.58 -13.22
CA THR A 704 0.53 6.51 -14.27
C THR A 704 1.42 7.76 -14.30
N ASN A 705 1.71 8.33 -13.13
CA ASN A 705 2.57 9.51 -13.00
C ASN A 705 4.04 9.18 -13.36
N ILE A 706 4.57 8.05 -12.92
CA ILE A 706 5.95 7.62 -13.22
C ILE A 706 6.11 7.34 -14.72
N VAL A 707 5.14 6.68 -15.35
CA VAL A 707 5.19 6.41 -16.80
C VAL A 707 5.20 7.72 -17.59
N ALA A 708 4.46 8.74 -17.16
CA ALA A 708 4.51 10.04 -17.80
C ALA A 708 5.88 10.72 -17.66
N LEU A 709 6.55 10.63 -16.48
CA LEU A 709 7.91 11.11 -16.30
C LEU A 709 8.90 10.36 -17.19
N LEU A 710 8.81 9.03 -17.28
CA LEU A 710 9.65 8.23 -18.15
C LEU A 710 9.40 8.51 -19.63
N LEU A 711 8.15 8.82 -20.00
CA LEU A 711 7.83 9.25 -21.37
C LEU A 711 8.60 10.54 -21.73
N LEU A 712 8.66 11.53 -20.83
CA LEU A 712 9.48 12.73 -21.02
C LEU A 712 10.96 12.37 -21.20
N ALA A 713 11.49 11.48 -20.34
CA ALA A 713 12.88 11.06 -20.41
C ALA A 713 13.19 10.34 -21.76
N VAL A 714 12.33 9.44 -22.22
CA VAL A 714 12.48 8.76 -23.52
C VAL A 714 12.50 9.79 -24.67
N LEU A 715 11.57 10.75 -24.66
CA LEU A 715 11.49 11.79 -25.69
C LEU A 715 12.67 12.79 -25.62
N ALA A 716 13.31 12.91 -24.46
CA ALA A 716 14.48 13.75 -24.26
C ALA A 716 15.79 13.09 -24.78
N HIS A 717 15.84 11.76 -24.83
CA HIS A 717 16.99 11.00 -25.34
C HIS A 717 16.88 10.66 -26.84
N GLY A 718 15.67 10.71 -27.42
CA GLY A 718 15.43 10.52 -28.86
C GLY A 718 15.48 11.82 -29.62
#